data_c00d86ba6fdfd1368bd72fded9146421
#
_entry.id   c00d86ba6fdfd1368bd72fded9146421
#
_cell.length_a   1.000
_cell.length_b   1.000
_cell.length_c   1.000
_cell.angle_alpha   90.00
_cell.angle_beta   90.00
_cell.angle_gamma   90.00
#
_symmetry.space_group_name_H-M   'P 1'
#
loop_
_entity.id
_entity.type
_entity.pdbx_description
1 polymer ?
#
loop_
_entity_poly.entity_id
_entity_poly.type
_entity_poly.pdbx_seq_one_letter_code
_entity_poly.pdbx_strand_id
1 'polypeptide(L)'
;MADIYPVDPQFAAKARIDKTSYEQQYQASVTDPDGFWGKAAERLQWMRKPTRIKNVSYDLSDFHIKWFEDGELNASVSCLDRQLETRGDKTALLFEPDGPDAPAQHVTYRELYERTCRLGNALRNLGVKKGDRVTIYLPMIVDAAVAMLACARIGAIHSVVFGGFAPNSIADRVSDCQSKLIITADEGLRGGRRIPLKANVDAALKLPGTNTVETVLVVRHTGGAVDMQAPRDRWFHDVVDSQPATCEPERMNAEDPLFILYTSGSTGKPKGVLHTTGGYLLYAAYTHEAVFDLREDDIYWCTADVGWVTGHSYIVYGPLANGATSLMFEGVPNYPDTSRFWNVIDKHKVTIFYTAPTAIRALMREGEEPVKKTSRASLRLLGSVGEPINPEAWRWYYEVVGDSRCPIVDTWWQTETGGILISPLAGAMDLKPGSATLPFFGVQPALVNADGEIQDGPTEGNLIIRDSWPGQMRTVYGDHQRFIDTYFRTYPGSYFTGDGCRRDEDGYYWITGRVDDVINVSGHRIGTAEVESALVSHPKVAEAAVVGFPHDVKGQGIYAYVTLVAEEAPSDELHKELIAWVRKEIGPIATPDHLQWAPGLPKTRSGKIMRRILRKIAENAPDQLGDTSTLADPSVVASLVDERKVR
;
A
#
# COMPACT_ATOMS: atom_id res chain seq x y z
N MET A 1 2.03 -25.40 -17.78
CA MET A 1 2.85 -25.23 -16.56
C MET A 1 3.23 -23.75 -16.48
N ALA A 2 3.19 -23.14 -15.31
CA ALA A 2 3.69 -21.79 -15.16
C ALA A 2 5.20 -21.77 -15.41
N ASP A 3 5.72 -20.72 -16.05
CA ASP A 3 7.16 -20.55 -16.23
C ASP A 3 7.83 -20.40 -14.86
N ILE A 4 8.95 -21.07 -14.66
CA ILE A 4 9.71 -21.03 -13.43
C ILE A 4 11.01 -20.25 -13.67
N TYR A 5 11.25 -19.25 -12.85
CA TYR A 5 12.48 -18.47 -12.82
C TYR A 5 13.28 -18.90 -11.59
N PRO A 6 14.30 -19.74 -11.78
CA PRO A 6 15.04 -20.31 -10.65
C PRO A 6 15.84 -19.22 -9.92
N VAL A 7 16.10 -19.47 -8.63
CA VAL A 7 16.98 -18.59 -7.84
C VAL A 7 18.34 -18.48 -8.51
N ASP A 8 18.80 -17.24 -8.74
CA ASP A 8 20.15 -16.99 -9.22
C ASP A 8 21.17 -17.41 -8.13
N PRO A 9 22.06 -18.38 -8.40
CA PRO A 9 23.06 -18.81 -7.42
C PRO A 9 23.98 -17.68 -6.92
N GLN A 10 24.25 -16.68 -7.75
CA GLN A 10 25.08 -15.53 -7.34
C GLN A 10 24.33 -14.60 -6.40
N PHE A 11 23.01 -14.46 -6.61
CA PHE A 11 22.15 -13.72 -5.70
C PHE A 11 22.03 -14.48 -4.36
N ALA A 12 21.70 -15.77 -4.41
CA ALA A 12 21.54 -16.62 -3.22
C ALA A 12 22.79 -16.65 -2.34
N ALA A 13 23.99 -16.72 -2.94
CA ALA A 13 25.25 -16.75 -2.22
C ALA A 13 25.52 -15.48 -1.39
N LYS A 14 24.86 -14.37 -1.71
CA LYS A 14 24.98 -13.08 -1.04
C LYS A 14 23.73 -12.66 -0.29
N ALA A 15 22.65 -13.41 -0.44
CA ALA A 15 21.37 -13.11 0.17
C ALA A 15 21.42 -13.30 1.69
N ARG A 16 20.68 -12.48 2.43
CA ARG A 16 20.49 -12.65 3.88
C ARG A 16 19.82 -13.96 4.24
N ILE A 17 18.92 -14.41 3.38
CA ILE A 17 18.08 -15.59 3.61
C ILE A 17 18.12 -16.45 2.34
N ASP A 18 18.72 -17.63 2.45
CA ASP A 18 18.65 -18.69 1.46
C ASP A 18 17.50 -19.67 1.79
N LYS A 19 17.30 -20.68 0.95
CA LYS A 19 16.23 -21.67 1.11
C LYS A 19 16.28 -22.37 2.46
N THR A 20 17.44 -22.84 2.88
CA THR A 20 17.61 -23.57 4.15
C THR A 20 17.31 -22.65 5.34
N SER A 21 17.81 -21.44 5.30
CA SER A 21 17.55 -20.42 6.33
C SER A 21 16.08 -20.04 6.39
N TYR A 22 15.39 -19.91 5.24
CA TYR A 22 13.96 -19.66 5.21
C TYR A 22 13.17 -20.79 5.89
N GLU A 23 13.42 -22.04 5.51
CA GLU A 23 12.71 -23.21 6.06
C GLU A 23 12.89 -23.31 7.58
N GLN A 24 14.12 -23.12 8.08
CA GLN A 24 14.42 -23.14 9.50
C GLN A 24 13.73 -22.00 10.27
N GLN A 25 13.81 -20.78 9.75
CA GLN A 25 13.22 -19.61 10.39
C GLN A 25 11.69 -19.67 10.35
N TYR A 26 11.10 -20.09 9.24
CA TYR A 26 9.66 -20.27 9.14
C TYR A 26 9.17 -21.31 10.16
N GLN A 27 9.80 -22.48 10.20
CA GLN A 27 9.46 -23.51 11.16
C GLN A 27 9.60 -23.02 12.61
N ALA A 28 10.67 -22.32 12.95
CA ALA A 28 10.88 -21.77 14.28
C ALA A 28 9.80 -20.72 14.63
N SER A 29 9.42 -19.86 13.67
CA SER A 29 8.40 -18.82 13.89
C SER A 29 7.00 -19.37 14.15
N VAL A 30 6.71 -20.57 13.68
CA VAL A 30 5.42 -21.25 13.87
C VAL A 30 5.42 -22.11 15.14
N THR A 31 6.51 -22.81 15.42
CA THR A 31 6.59 -23.76 16.57
C THR A 31 6.96 -23.09 17.89
N ASP A 32 7.71 -21.99 17.85
CA ASP A 32 8.10 -21.19 19.01
C ASP A 32 7.98 -19.69 18.69
N PRO A 33 6.75 -19.16 18.56
CA PRO A 33 6.56 -17.75 18.22
C PRO A 33 7.13 -16.80 19.29
N ASP A 34 7.09 -17.15 20.56
CA ASP A 34 7.63 -16.31 21.63
C ASP A 34 9.15 -16.19 21.54
N GLY A 35 9.87 -17.29 21.35
CA GLY A 35 11.32 -17.27 21.14
C GLY A 35 11.71 -16.55 19.86
N PHE A 36 11.03 -16.83 18.75
CA PHE A 36 11.31 -16.22 17.46
C PHE A 36 11.10 -14.71 17.47
N TRP A 37 9.92 -14.25 17.86
CA TRP A 37 9.58 -12.83 17.87
C TRP A 37 10.27 -12.05 18.99
N GLY A 38 10.55 -12.71 20.12
CA GLY A 38 11.37 -12.12 21.19
C GLY A 38 12.78 -11.77 20.70
N LYS A 39 13.40 -12.66 19.93
CA LYS A 39 14.70 -12.39 19.28
C LYS A 39 14.57 -11.32 18.18
N ALA A 40 13.52 -11.40 17.35
CA ALA A 40 13.28 -10.40 16.32
C ALA A 40 13.11 -8.99 16.89
N ALA A 41 12.51 -8.86 18.09
CA ALA A 41 12.30 -7.60 18.78
C ALA A 41 13.60 -6.83 19.11
N GLU A 42 14.76 -7.50 19.14
CA GLU A 42 16.05 -6.84 19.32
C GLU A 42 16.41 -5.86 18.20
N ARG A 43 15.67 -5.88 17.07
CA ARG A 43 15.79 -4.90 15.98
C ARG A 43 15.36 -3.49 16.38
N LEU A 44 14.58 -3.37 17.45
CA LEU A 44 14.06 -2.08 17.90
C LEU A 44 14.79 -1.56 19.14
N GLN A 45 14.71 -0.25 19.35
CA GLN A 45 15.22 0.41 20.55
C GLN A 45 14.14 0.43 21.64
N TRP A 46 14.25 -0.46 22.61
CA TRP A 46 13.33 -0.53 23.73
C TRP A 46 13.77 0.35 24.90
N MET A 47 12.84 1.10 25.48
CA MET A 47 13.01 1.77 26.77
C MET A 47 12.83 0.79 27.94
N ARG A 48 11.90 -0.16 27.78
CA ARG A 48 11.77 -1.36 28.61
C ARG A 48 11.55 -2.55 27.70
N LYS A 49 12.45 -3.54 27.75
CA LYS A 49 12.32 -4.75 26.92
C LYS A 49 11.09 -5.54 27.31
N PRO A 50 10.33 -6.08 26.34
CA PRO A 50 9.18 -6.90 26.62
C PRO A 50 9.59 -8.27 27.19
N THR A 51 8.79 -8.81 28.10
CA THR A 51 8.89 -10.18 28.60
C THR A 51 7.69 -11.03 28.16
N ARG A 52 6.57 -10.39 27.85
CA ARG A 52 5.38 -11.02 27.28
C ARG A 52 5.33 -10.73 25.79
N ILE A 53 5.68 -11.74 24.99
CA ILE A 53 5.89 -11.56 23.54
C ILE A 53 4.55 -11.62 22.82
N LYS A 54 3.80 -12.72 22.98
CA LYS A 54 2.52 -12.93 22.30
C LYS A 54 1.41 -13.26 23.33
N ASN A 55 0.33 -12.51 23.25
CA ASN A 55 -0.88 -12.76 24.03
C ASN A 55 -2.09 -12.53 23.11
N VAL A 56 -2.57 -13.59 22.48
CA VAL A 56 -3.59 -13.53 21.43
C VAL A 56 -4.62 -14.62 21.62
N SER A 57 -5.88 -14.24 21.48
CA SER A 57 -7.00 -15.16 21.38
C SER A 57 -7.96 -14.68 20.28
N TYR A 58 -8.30 -15.57 19.35
CA TYR A 58 -9.35 -15.36 18.35
C TYR A 58 -10.69 -15.98 18.78
N ASP A 59 -10.77 -16.51 20.00
CA ASP A 59 -12.06 -16.93 20.57
C ASP A 59 -12.94 -15.70 20.80
N LEU A 60 -14.13 -15.67 20.20
CA LEU A 60 -15.03 -14.52 20.27
C LEU A 60 -15.53 -14.24 21.70
N SER A 61 -15.43 -15.21 22.62
CA SER A 61 -15.77 -15.03 24.04
C SER A 61 -14.65 -14.38 24.86
N ASP A 62 -13.40 -14.42 24.36
CA ASP A 62 -12.20 -13.85 24.98
C ASP A 62 -11.25 -13.26 23.93
N PHE A 63 -11.80 -12.47 23.00
CA PHE A 63 -11.07 -11.95 21.86
C PHE A 63 -10.07 -10.87 22.25
N HIS A 64 -8.79 -11.10 21.98
CA HIS A 64 -7.75 -10.09 22.15
C HIS A 64 -6.53 -10.36 21.26
N ILE A 65 -5.85 -9.29 20.88
CA ILE A 65 -4.60 -9.32 20.11
C ILE A 65 -3.62 -8.37 20.78
N LYS A 66 -2.59 -8.92 21.43
CA LYS A 66 -1.53 -8.15 22.09
C LYS A 66 -0.18 -8.75 21.78
N TRP A 67 0.77 -7.87 21.42
CA TRP A 67 2.15 -8.23 21.16
C TRP A 67 3.09 -7.34 21.97
N PHE A 68 4.06 -7.94 22.64
CA PHE A 68 5.04 -7.21 23.44
C PHE A 68 4.38 -6.32 24.52
N GLU A 69 3.29 -6.78 25.10
CA GLU A 69 2.32 -5.97 25.86
C GLU A 69 2.89 -5.25 27.10
N ASP A 70 4.00 -5.73 27.66
CA ASP A 70 4.69 -5.11 28.79
C ASP A 70 5.95 -4.31 28.36
N GLY A 71 6.25 -4.25 27.06
CA GLY A 71 7.35 -3.47 26.52
C GLY A 71 7.02 -1.98 26.40
N GLU A 72 8.05 -1.13 26.48
CA GLU A 72 7.93 0.31 26.24
C GLU A 72 8.98 0.77 25.24
N LEU A 73 8.57 1.58 24.30
CA LEU A 73 9.43 2.13 23.25
C LEU A 73 8.84 3.43 22.70
N ASN A 74 9.57 4.04 21.76
CA ASN A 74 9.04 5.11 20.92
C ASN A 74 9.46 4.83 19.46
N ALA A 75 8.51 4.87 18.53
CA ALA A 75 8.80 4.57 17.13
C ALA A 75 9.80 5.54 16.51
N SER A 76 9.73 6.84 16.86
CA SER A 76 10.70 7.86 16.41
C SER A 76 12.11 7.54 16.88
N VAL A 77 12.28 7.02 18.10
CA VAL A 77 13.60 6.63 18.64
C VAL A 77 14.22 5.50 17.84
N SER A 78 13.46 4.47 17.51
CA SER A 78 13.97 3.36 16.69
C SER A 78 14.31 3.79 15.26
N CYS A 79 13.57 4.75 14.70
CA CYS A 79 13.79 5.25 13.34
C CYS A 79 14.95 6.26 13.25
N LEU A 80 15.16 7.08 14.27
CA LEU A 80 16.06 8.25 14.23
C LEU A 80 17.19 8.17 15.25
N ASP A 81 16.89 8.27 16.55
CA ASP A 81 17.88 8.35 17.62
C ASP A 81 18.89 7.21 17.56
N ARG A 82 18.40 5.98 17.35
CA ARG A 82 19.20 4.77 17.21
C ARG A 82 20.24 4.87 16.09
N GLN A 83 19.96 5.65 15.05
CA GLN A 83 20.83 5.77 13.88
C GLN A 83 21.92 6.83 14.05
N LEU A 84 21.77 7.76 15.01
CA LEU A 84 22.61 8.95 15.08
C LEU A 84 24.09 8.67 15.31
N GLU A 85 24.41 7.65 16.11
CA GLU A 85 25.80 7.34 16.44
C GLU A 85 26.58 6.81 15.23
N THR A 86 25.97 5.91 14.45
CA THR A 86 26.65 5.21 13.36
C THR A 86 26.26 5.68 11.97
N ARG A 87 25.07 6.30 11.82
CA ARG A 87 24.47 6.71 10.54
C ARG A 87 23.96 8.16 10.56
N GLY A 88 24.39 8.98 11.54
CA GLY A 88 23.90 10.36 11.66
C GLY A 88 24.05 11.18 10.38
N ASP A 89 25.15 11.00 9.67
CA ASP A 89 25.47 11.70 8.43
C ASP A 89 25.06 10.96 7.15
N LYS A 90 24.47 9.75 7.28
CA LYS A 90 23.90 8.99 6.16
C LYS A 90 22.59 9.65 5.72
N THR A 91 22.33 9.67 4.42
CA THR A 91 21.04 10.10 3.88
C THR A 91 19.94 9.15 4.36
N ALA A 92 18.97 9.68 5.10
CA ALA A 92 17.77 8.97 5.52
C ALA A 92 16.68 9.07 4.45
N LEU A 93 16.40 10.28 4.02
CA LEU A 93 15.42 10.56 2.96
C LEU A 93 16.12 11.27 1.80
N LEU A 94 15.96 10.68 0.63
CA LEU A 94 16.37 11.26 -0.64
C LEU A 94 15.10 11.77 -1.33
N PHE A 95 14.88 13.08 -1.32
CA PHE A 95 13.68 13.68 -1.91
C PHE A 95 13.91 14.07 -3.37
N GLU A 96 13.11 13.51 -4.25
CA GLU A 96 13.05 13.88 -5.66
C GLU A 96 11.76 14.67 -5.93
N PRO A 97 11.86 15.96 -6.32
CA PRO A 97 10.69 16.80 -6.57
C PRO A 97 9.94 16.42 -7.84
N ASP A 98 8.71 16.92 -8.00
CA ASP A 98 7.87 16.74 -9.19
C ASP A 98 8.54 17.24 -10.47
N GLY A 99 9.11 18.46 -10.42
CA GLY A 99 9.84 19.03 -11.54
C GLY A 99 11.19 18.34 -11.77
N PRO A 100 11.49 17.83 -12.99
CA PRO A 100 12.70 17.06 -13.24
C PRO A 100 14.00 17.87 -13.08
N ASP A 101 13.93 19.18 -13.31
CA ASP A 101 15.07 20.12 -13.21
C ASP A 101 15.22 20.73 -11.82
N ALA A 102 14.27 20.50 -10.93
CA ALA A 102 14.36 20.98 -9.54
C ALA A 102 15.40 20.16 -8.78
N PRO A 103 16.15 20.78 -7.84
CA PRO A 103 17.20 20.07 -7.12
C PRO A 103 16.61 19.05 -6.15
N ALA A 104 17.13 17.84 -6.20
CA ALA A 104 16.85 16.82 -5.18
C ALA A 104 17.43 17.24 -3.82
N GLN A 105 16.84 16.75 -2.74
CA GLN A 105 17.32 17.00 -1.39
C GLN A 105 17.80 15.71 -0.74
N HIS A 106 18.97 15.74 -0.13
CA HIS A 106 19.50 14.68 0.71
C HIS A 106 19.35 15.09 2.16
N VAL A 107 18.44 14.44 2.86
CA VAL A 107 18.20 14.71 4.30
C VAL A 107 18.85 13.61 5.11
N THR A 108 19.86 13.95 5.92
CA THR A 108 20.55 12.98 6.76
C THR A 108 19.68 12.54 7.94
N TYR A 109 20.03 11.42 8.59
CA TYR A 109 19.37 10.99 9.82
C TYR A 109 19.41 12.07 10.90
N ARG A 110 20.51 12.79 11.02
CA ARG A 110 20.67 13.90 11.98
C ARG A 110 19.74 15.05 11.66
N GLU A 111 19.70 15.47 10.40
CA GLU A 111 18.79 16.55 9.99
C GLU A 111 17.32 16.15 10.15
N LEU A 112 16.97 14.91 9.82
CA LEU A 112 15.61 14.39 9.98
C LEU A 112 15.22 14.34 11.46
N TYR A 113 16.14 13.88 12.33
CA TYR A 113 15.98 13.89 13.78
C TYR A 113 15.72 15.32 14.30
N GLU A 114 16.54 16.29 13.92
CA GLU A 114 16.40 17.68 14.37
C GLU A 114 15.08 18.29 13.92
N ARG A 115 14.69 18.10 12.65
CA ARG A 115 13.39 18.57 12.13
C ARG A 115 12.22 17.93 12.88
N THR A 116 12.31 16.64 13.15
CA THR A 116 11.29 15.88 13.92
C THR A 116 11.18 16.41 15.35
N CYS A 117 12.29 16.67 16.01
CA CYS A 117 12.30 17.24 17.36
C CYS A 117 11.70 18.63 17.40
N ARG A 118 12.05 19.50 16.46
CA ARG A 118 11.48 20.86 16.38
C ARG A 118 9.96 20.82 16.22
N LEU A 119 9.45 19.99 15.30
CA LEU A 119 8.01 19.83 15.14
C LEU A 119 7.36 19.20 16.38
N GLY A 120 7.97 18.20 16.99
CA GLY A 120 7.46 17.59 18.23
C GLY A 120 7.29 18.61 19.35
N ASN A 121 8.28 19.49 19.56
CA ASN A 121 8.20 20.58 20.52
C ASN A 121 7.09 21.59 20.15
N ALA A 122 6.99 21.95 18.86
CA ALA A 122 5.94 22.85 18.38
C ALA A 122 4.54 22.28 18.64
N LEU A 123 4.32 21.00 18.36
CA LEU A 123 3.03 20.32 18.61
C LEU A 123 2.69 20.32 20.10
N ARG A 124 3.64 20.04 20.99
CA ARG A 124 3.44 20.14 22.45
C ARG A 124 3.08 21.57 22.88
N ASN A 125 3.74 22.57 22.36
CA ASN A 125 3.45 23.98 22.65
C ASN A 125 2.07 24.42 22.14
N LEU A 126 1.57 23.78 21.09
CA LEU A 126 0.21 23.95 20.57
C LEU A 126 -0.84 23.10 21.33
N GLY A 127 -0.42 22.44 22.42
CA GLY A 127 -1.31 21.69 23.30
C GLY A 127 -1.62 20.25 22.86
N VAL A 128 -0.90 19.71 21.86
CA VAL A 128 -1.04 18.30 21.47
C VAL A 128 -0.40 17.41 22.54
N LYS A 129 -1.12 16.39 22.98
CA LYS A 129 -0.72 15.46 24.04
C LYS A 129 -0.75 14.02 23.53
N LYS A 130 -0.13 13.12 24.30
CA LYS A 130 -0.24 11.67 24.08
C LYS A 130 -1.71 11.27 23.91
N GLY A 131 -1.99 10.53 22.83
CA GLY A 131 -3.33 10.06 22.49
C GLY A 131 -4.19 11.05 21.70
N ASP A 132 -3.79 12.30 21.54
CA ASP A 132 -4.46 13.24 20.63
C ASP A 132 -4.24 12.82 19.17
N ARG A 133 -5.25 13.08 18.31
CA ARG A 133 -5.15 12.77 16.88
C ARG A 133 -4.76 14.01 16.10
N VAL A 134 -3.81 13.81 15.20
CA VAL A 134 -3.31 14.83 14.28
C VAL A 134 -3.53 14.34 12.86
N THR A 135 -4.26 15.12 12.07
CA THR A 135 -4.44 14.84 10.64
C THR A 135 -3.28 15.42 9.84
N ILE A 136 -2.70 14.61 8.97
CA ILE A 136 -1.63 15.01 8.05
C ILE A 136 -2.17 14.96 6.64
N TYR A 137 -2.26 16.11 5.98
CA TYR A 137 -2.73 16.26 4.60
C TYR A 137 -1.67 17.03 3.81
N LEU A 138 -0.63 16.30 3.41
CA LEU A 138 0.58 16.83 2.77
C LEU A 138 0.87 16.07 1.45
N PRO A 139 1.56 16.71 0.50
CA PRO A 139 2.11 16.00 -0.64
C PRO A 139 3.30 15.13 -0.21
N MET A 140 3.88 14.37 -1.15
CA MET A 140 5.05 13.52 -0.91
C MET A 140 6.33 14.34 -0.77
N ILE A 141 6.41 15.13 0.28
CA ILE A 141 7.57 15.95 0.69
C ILE A 141 8.13 15.49 2.02
N VAL A 142 9.34 15.89 2.33
CA VAL A 142 10.04 15.49 3.56
C VAL A 142 9.22 15.80 4.81
N ASP A 143 8.50 16.93 4.80
CA ASP A 143 7.65 17.35 5.92
C ASP A 143 6.54 16.36 6.27
N ALA A 144 6.10 15.54 5.32
CA ALA A 144 5.14 14.46 5.60
C ALA A 144 5.75 13.38 6.51
N ALA A 145 6.96 12.95 6.24
CA ALA A 145 7.68 12.01 7.10
C ALA A 145 8.02 12.64 8.46
N VAL A 146 8.45 13.89 8.47
CA VAL A 146 8.71 14.66 9.70
C VAL A 146 7.44 14.72 10.56
N ALA A 147 6.28 15.00 9.97
CA ALA A 147 5.00 15.06 10.68
C ALA A 147 4.61 13.72 11.31
N MET A 148 4.75 12.62 10.57
CA MET A 148 4.47 11.27 11.08
C MET A 148 5.38 10.92 12.27
N LEU A 149 6.68 11.16 12.13
CA LEU A 149 7.68 10.86 13.16
C LEU A 149 7.56 11.78 14.38
N ALA A 150 7.20 13.06 14.20
CA ALA A 150 6.97 14.00 15.30
C ALA A 150 5.74 13.61 16.12
N CYS A 151 4.64 13.20 15.49
CA CYS A 151 3.48 12.64 16.18
C CYS A 151 3.87 11.41 16.99
N ALA A 152 4.59 10.46 16.39
CA ALA A 152 5.09 9.28 17.08
C ALA A 152 5.98 9.66 18.29
N ARG A 153 6.85 10.67 18.13
CA ARG A 153 7.77 11.08 19.18
C ARG A 153 7.06 11.59 20.44
N ILE A 154 5.99 12.33 20.26
CA ILE A 154 5.22 12.89 21.41
C ILE A 154 4.03 12.03 21.84
N GLY A 155 3.84 10.84 21.23
CA GLY A 155 2.74 9.93 21.53
C GLY A 155 1.39 10.35 20.96
N ALA A 156 1.35 11.29 20.03
CA ALA A 156 0.15 11.64 19.27
C ALA A 156 -0.13 10.56 18.19
N ILE A 157 -1.40 10.35 17.89
CA ILE A 157 -1.85 9.38 16.89
C ILE A 157 -2.03 10.14 15.57
N HIS A 158 -1.24 9.81 14.56
CA HIS A 158 -1.42 10.46 13.27
C HIS A 158 -2.46 9.76 12.39
N SER A 159 -3.17 10.56 11.61
CA SER A 159 -4.10 10.14 10.57
C SER A 159 -3.70 10.82 9.27
N VAL A 160 -2.98 10.10 8.41
CA VAL A 160 -2.54 10.65 7.12
C VAL A 160 -3.67 10.52 6.11
N VAL A 161 -3.98 11.63 5.46
CA VAL A 161 -4.96 11.71 4.37
C VAL A 161 -4.21 11.96 3.07
N PHE A 162 -4.49 11.16 2.06
CA PHE A 162 -3.86 11.32 0.75
C PHE A 162 -4.06 12.73 0.19
N GLY A 163 -2.96 13.39 -0.20
CA GLY A 163 -2.94 14.79 -0.66
C GLY A 163 -3.78 15.10 -1.89
N GLY A 164 -4.30 14.08 -2.54
CA GLY A 164 -5.22 14.18 -3.65
C GLY A 164 -6.71 14.07 -3.29
N PHE A 165 -7.07 13.83 -2.02
CA PHE A 165 -8.47 13.68 -1.64
C PHE A 165 -9.22 15.02 -1.59
N ALA A 166 -10.52 14.95 -1.87
CA ALA A 166 -11.44 16.07 -1.84
C ALA A 166 -11.78 16.51 -0.39
N PRO A 167 -12.32 17.73 -0.20
CA PRO A 167 -12.69 18.25 1.11
C PRO A 167 -13.56 17.33 1.96
N ASN A 168 -14.56 16.68 1.37
CA ASN A 168 -15.44 15.75 2.11
C ASN A 168 -14.65 14.57 2.71
N SER A 169 -13.70 14.01 1.97
CA SER A 169 -12.86 12.92 2.46
C SER A 169 -11.96 13.35 3.63
N ILE A 170 -11.52 14.60 3.65
CA ILE A 170 -10.77 15.18 4.77
C ILE A 170 -11.70 15.32 5.99
N ALA A 171 -12.87 15.93 5.79
CA ALA A 171 -13.84 16.19 6.84
C ALA A 171 -14.33 14.90 7.52
N ASP A 172 -14.64 13.86 6.74
CA ASP A 172 -15.08 12.58 7.27
C ASP A 172 -14.05 11.94 8.21
N ARG A 173 -12.77 12.00 7.83
CA ARG A 173 -11.66 11.46 8.64
C ARG A 173 -11.39 12.28 9.88
N VAL A 174 -11.39 13.60 9.74
CA VAL A 174 -11.24 14.54 10.87
C VAL A 174 -12.36 14.35 11.87
N SER A 175 -13.59 14.23 11.39
CA SER A 175 -14.77 14.00 12.23
C SER A 175 -14.73 12.65 12.94
N ASP A 176 -14.39 11.58 12.22
CA ASP A 176 -14.36 10.23 12.80
C ASP A 176 -13.31 10.08 13.90
N CYS A 177 -12.08 10.55 13.66
CA CYS A 177 -11.02 10.46 14.67
C CYS A 177 -10.96 11.67 15.63
N GLN A 178 -11.85 12.64 15.48
CA GLN A 178 -11.86 13.85 16.33
C GLN A 178 -10.49 14.54 16.37
N SER A 179 -9.96 14.83 15.19
CA SER A 179 -8.63 15.45 15.04
C SER A 179 -8.55 16.82 15.69
N LYS A 180 -7.49 17.06 16.45
CA LYS A 180 -7.25 18.31 17.15
C LYS A 180 -6.50 19.33 16.28
N LEU A 181 -5.63 18.86 15.41
CA LEU A 181 -4.74 19.66 14.59
C LEU A 181 -4.60 19.05 13.19
N ILE A 182 -4.47 19.92 12.19
CA ILE A 182 -4.16 19.52 10.81
C ILE A 182 -2.80 20.12 10.43
N ILE A 183 -1.95 19.28 9.80
CA ILE A 183 -0.73 19.73 9.13
C ILE A 183 -0.98 19.59 7.63
N THR A 184 -0.87 20.68 6.89
CA THR A 184 -1.05 20.74 5.45
C THR A 184 0.01 21.62 4.78
N ALA A 185 -0.08 21.84 3.48
CA ALA A 185 0.77 22.78 2.74
C ALA A 185 -0.09 23.81 2.01
N ASP A 186 0.54 24.88 1.54
CA ASP A 186 -0.10 25.85 0.67
C ASP A 186 -0.69 25.12 -0.56
N GLU A 187 0.15 24.44 -1.32
CA GLU A 187 -0.23 23.62 -2.48
C GLU A 187 0.68 22.39 -2.55
N GLY A 188 0.27 21.38 -3.32
CA GLY A 188 1.11 20.28 -3.77
C GLY A 188 1.42 20.41 -5.25
N LEU A 189 2.46 19.68 -5.70
CA LEU A 189 2.79 19.53 -7.12
C LEU A 189 2.57 18.08 -7.53
N ARG A 190 1.96 17.88 -8.70
CA ARG A 190 1.75 16.54 -9.24
C ARG A 190 1.66 16.58 -10.76
N GLY A 191 2.69 16.08 -11.44
CA GLY A 191 2.76 16.09 -12.90
C GLY A 191 2.68 17.50 -13.49
N GLY A 192 3.39 18.47 -12.89
CA GLY A 192 3.39 19.87 -13.27
C GLY A 192 2.14 20.65 -12.86
N ARG A 193 1.16 20.01 -12.21
CA ARG A 193 -0.09 20.65 -11.77
C ARG A 193 -0.02 21.03 -10.29
N ARG A 194 -0.63 22.16 -9.93
CA ARG A 194 -0.79 22.60 -8.56
C ARG A 194 -2.07 22.02 -7.97
N ILE A 195 -1.95 21.46 -6.76
CA ILE A 195 -3.07 20.92 -5.99
C ILE A 195 -3.34 21.88 -4.82
N PRO A 196 -4.55 22.45 -4.69
CA PRO A 196 -4.85 23.49 -3.71
C PRO A 196 -5.11 22.89 -2.32
N LEU A 197 -4.09 22.40 -1.62
CA LEU A 197 -4.23 21.66 -0.36
C LEU A 197 -4.85 22.52 0.74
N LYS A 198 -4.34 23.71 0.98
CA LYS A 198 -4.89 24.60 2.01
C LYS A 198 -6.36 24.98 1.74
N ALA A 199 -6.70 25.25 0.48
CA ALA A 199 -8.09 25.55 0.10
C ALA A 199 -9.01 24.34 0.34
N ASN A 200 -8.54 23.13 0.09
CA ASN A 200 -9.29 21.89 0.38
C ASN A 200 -9.51 21.73 1.90
N VAL A 201 -8.51 22.03 2.72
CA VAL A 201 -8.65 22.01 4.19
C VAL A 201 -9.67 23.06 4.64
N ASP A 202 -9.63 24.28 4.10
CA ASP A 202 -10.58 25.33 4.44
C ASP A 202 -12.02 24.94 4.07
N ALA A 203 -12.21 24.31 2.94
CA ALA A 203 -13.51 23.78 2.54
C ALA A 203 -13.98 22.63 3.46
N ALA A 204 -13.08 21.74 3.83
CA ALA A 204 -13.36 20.63 4.75
C ALA A 204 -13.80 21.14 6.13
N LEU A 205 -13.14 22.18 6.65
CA LEU A 205 -13.42 22.73 7.97
C LEU A 205 -14.72 23.53 8.08
N LYS A 206 -15.42 23.74 6.96
CA LYS A 206 -16.80 24.26 6.93
C LYS A 206 -17.86 23.16 7.04
N LEU A 207 -17.45 21.91 6.93
CA LEU A 207 -18.35 20.75 7.00
C LEU A 207 -18.59 20.32 8.45
N PRO A 208 -19.73 19.68 8.75
CA PRO A 208 -20.07 19.22 10.09
C PRO A 208 -19.04 18.25 10.67
N GLY A 209 -18.84 18.29 12.00
CA GLY A 209 -17.99 17.36 12.74
C GLY A 209 -16.50 17.72 12.78
N THR A 210 -16.10 18.82 12.14
CA THR A 210 -14.68 19.24 12.05
C THR A 210 -14.30 20.31 13.10
N ASN A 211 -15.20 20.67 13.99
CA ASN A 211 -15.05 21.70 15.00
C ASN A 211 -14.04 21.34 16.12
N THR A 212 -13.50 20.15 16.13
CA THR A 212 -12.43 19.74 17.04
C THR A 212 -11.06 20.27 16.65
N VAL A 213 -10.91 20.74 15.41
CA VAL A 213 -9.64 21.28 14.89
C VAL A 213 -9.40 22.69 15.44
N GLU A 214 -8.41 22.79 16.31
CA GLU A 214 -8.02 24.04 16.95
C GLU A 214 -6.95 24.81 16.16
N THR A 215 -6.08 24.08 15.44
CA THR A 215 -4.93 24.65 14.71
C THR A 215 -4.73 23.96 13.36
N VAL A 216 -4.37 24.77 12.36
CA VAL A 216 -3.89 24.32 11.06
C VAL A 216 -2.48 24.84 10.84
N LEU A 217 -1.50 23.93 10.73
CA LEU A 217 -0.13 24.27 10.37
C LEU A 217 0.03 24.14 8.84
N VAL A 218 0.53 25.19 8.21
CA VAL A 218 0.66 25.29 6.75
C VAL A 218 2.12 25.34 6.34
N VAL A 219 2.61 24.32 5.68
CA VAL A 219 3.94 24.28 5.07
C VAL A 219 3.94 25.15 3.81
N ARG A 220 4.94 26.02 3.68
CA ARG A 220 5.17 26.79 2.45
C ARG A 220 5.96 25.94 1.48
N HIS A 221 5.27 25.28 0.55
CA HIS A 221 5.89 24.38 -0.42
C HIS A 221 6.08 25.03 -1.79
N THR A 222 5.01 25.58 -2.37
CA THR A 222 5.06 26.19 -3.71
C THR A 222 5.19 27.71 -3.66
N GLY A 223 4.94 28.31 -2.51
CA GLY A 223 4.84 29.77 -2.37
C GLY A 223 3.54 30.36 -2.94
N GLY A 224 2.55 29.50 -3.25
CA GLY A 224 1.22 29.93 -3.70
C GLY A 224 0.51 30.78 -2.64
N ALA A 225 -0.29 31.74 -3.11
CA ALA A 225 -1.11 32.55 -2.21
C ALA A 225 -2.24 31.72 -1.61
N VAL A 226 -2.37 31.72 -0.29
CA VAL A 226 -3.43 31.03 0.43
C VAL A 226 -4.08 31.94 1.46
N ASP A 227 -5.34 31.69 1.75
CA ASP A 227 -6.06 32.39 2.81
C ASP A 227 -5.64 31.81 4.17
N MET A 228 -5.22 32.67 5.08
CA MET A 228 -4.77 32.31 6.42
C MET A 228 -5.70 32.93 7.46
N GLN A 229 -6.49 32.10 8.12
CA GLN A 229 -7.50 32.51 9.09
C GLN A 229 -6.94 32.49 10.51
N ALA A 230 -6.39 33.62 10.97
CA ALA A 230 -5.91 33.75 12.34
C ALA A 230 -7.07 33.73 13.37
N PRO A 231 -6.89 33.16 14.58
CA PRO A 231 -5.63 32.56 15.10
C PRO A 231 -5.43 31.09 14.77
N ARG A 232 -6.38 30.44 14.08
CA ARG A 232 -6.37 28.99 13.79
C ARG A 232 -5.20 28.60 12.89
N ASP A 233 -5.00 29.33 11.79
CA ASP A 233 -4.00 29.01 10.79
C ASP A 233 -2.66 29.64 11.11
N ARG A 234 -1.60 28.86 11.05
CA ARG A 234 -0.24 29.31 11.31
C ARG A 234 0.70 28.75 10.26
N TRP A 235 1.66 29.55 9.82
CA TRP A 235 2.74 29.06 9.00
C TRP A 235 3.62 28.10 9.79
N PHE A 236 3.92 26.96 9.19
CA PHE A 236 4.71 25.89 9.79
C PHE A 236 6.09 26.41 10.25
N HIS A 237 6.81 27.14 9.37
CA HIS A 237 8.14 27.67 9.66
C HIS A 237 8.14 28.67 10.82
N ASP A 238 7.11 29.49 10.97
CA ASP A 238 7.03 30.49 12.08
C ASP A 238 6.93 29.82 13.46
N VAL A 239 6.33 28.60 13.49
CA VAL A 239 6.08 27.89 14.74
C VAL A 239 7.16 26.86 15.05
N VAL A 240 7.78 26.27 14.01
CA VAL A 240 8.67 25.11 14.14
C VAL A 240 10.15 25.48 14.15
N ASP A 241 10.59 26.42 13.29
CA ASP A 241 12.02 26.68 13.08
C ASP A 241 12.74 27.21 14.33
N SER A 242 12.04 27.91 15.21
CA SER A 242 12.59 28.46 16.46
C SER A 242 12.64 27.44 17.61
N GLN A 243 12.07 26.27 17.45
CA GLN A 243 12.01 25.24 18.48
C GLN A 243 13.38 24.56 18.70
N PRO A 244 13.66 24.03 19.90
CA PRO A 244 14.85 23.23 20.15
C PRO A 244 14.96 22.03 19.20
N ALA A 245 16.18 21.71 18.77
CA ALA A 245 16.49 20.57 17.93
C ALA A 245 16.54 19.23 18.68
N THR A 246 16.19 19.24 19.96
CA THR A 246 16.04 18.06 20.82
C THR A 246 14.64 18.05 21.43
N CYS A 247 14.04 16.88 21.50
CA CYS A 247 12.70 16.70 22.05
C CYS A 247 12.65 15.34 22.77
N GLU A 248 12.34 15.36 24.06
CA GLU A 248 12.24 14.12 24.84
C GLU A 248 11.13 13.24 24.28
N PRO A 249 11.45 11.97 23.92
CA PRO A 249 10.44 11.06 23.37
C PRO A 249 9.48 10.58 24.45
N GLU A 250 8.19 10.52 24.12
CA GLU A 250 7.18 9.95 25.00
C GLU A 250 7.40 8.44 25.20
N ARG A 251 7.27 7.97 26.43
CA ARG A 251 7.27 6.52 26.72
C ARG A 251 5.95 5.91 26.28
N MET A 252 6.00 5.07 25.25
CA MET A 252 4.83 4.40 24.71
C MET A 252 4.85 2.93 25.13
N ASN A 253 3.71 2.42 25.57
CA ASN A 253 3.52 0.98 25.65
C ASN A 253 3.51 0.41 24.21
N ALA A 254 3.99 -0.82 24.03
CA ALA A 254 3.99 -1.45 22.72
C ALA A 254 2.59 -1.55 22.08
N GLU A 255 1.54 -1.62 22.88
CA GLU A 255 0.13 -1.64 22.43
C GLU A 255 -0.52 -0.24 22.40
N ASP A 256 0.21 0.83 22.72
CA ASP A 256 -0.31 2.17 22.51
C ASP A 256 -0.48 2.46 21.00
N PRO A 257 -1.57 3.13 20.56
CA PRO A 257 -1.80 3.46 19.18
C PRO A 257 -0.67 4.30 18.57
N LEU A 258 -0.28 3.97 17.34
CA LEU A 258 0.68 4.73 16.55
C LEU A 258 -0.04 5.59 15.51
N PHE A 259 -0.92 4.98 14.74
CA PHE A 259 -1.68 5.69 13.71
C PHE A 259 -3.04 5.05 13.42
N ILE A 260 -3.88 5.86 12.79
CA ILE A 260 -5.15 5.46 12.18
C ILE A 260 -5.04 5.70 10.68
N LEU A 261 -5.31 4.68 9.88
CA LEU A 261 -5.35 4.82 8.43
C LEU A 261 -6.69 4.35 7.88
N TYR A 262 -7.37 5.25 7.19
CA TYR A 262 -8.71 4.99 6.68
C TYR A 262 -8.68 4.24 5.35
N THR A 263 -9.45 3.16 5.27
CA THR A 263 -9.67 2.39 4.05
C THR A 263 -11.14 2.53 3.60
N SER A 264 -11.37 2.37 2.29
CA SER A 264 -12.74 2.29 1.76
C SER A 264 -13.44 1.05 2.32
N GLY A 265 -14.60 1.25 2.94
CA GLY A 265 -15.44 0.14 3.40
C GLY A 265 -16.48 -0.25 2.34
N SER A 266 -16.90 -1.51 2.35
CA SER A 266 -18.02 -2.00 1.53
C SER A 266 -19.36 -1.29 1.85
N THR A 267 -19.49 -0.72 3.06
CA THR A 267 -20.69 -0.04 3.56
C THR A 267 -20.71 1.48 3.34
N GLY A 268 -19.75 2.04 2.59
CA GLY A 268 -19.70 3.47 2.26
C GLY A 268 -18.99 4.36 3.28
N LYS A 269 -18.95 4.01 4.59
CA LYS A 269 -18.13 4.74 5.57
C LYS A 269 -16.71 4.19 5.62
N PRO A 270 -15.68 5.05 5.57
CA PRO A 270 -14.29 4.61 5.76
C PRO A 270 -14.11 3.87 7.07
N LYS A 271 -13.21 2.88 7.09
CA LYS A 271 -12.78 2.16 8.30
C LYS A 271 -11.45 2.74 8.76
N GLY A 272 -11.37 3.23 9.96
CA GLY A 272 -10.12 3.64 10.59
C GLY A 272 -9.34 2.44 11.10
N VAL A 273 -8.42 1.92 10.30
CA VAL A 273 -7.52 0.83 10.70
C VAL A 273 -6.54 1.36 11.73
N LEU A 274 -6.53 0.78 12.92
CA LEU A 274 -5.65 1.19 14.01
C LEU A 274 -4.49 0.22 14.16
N HIS A 275 -3.28 0.76 14.06
CA HIS A 275 -2.03 0.05 14.35
C HIS A 275 -1.39 0.56 15.63
N THR A 276 -0.79 -0.36 16.40
CA THR A 276 -0.08 -0.07 17.65
C THR A 276 1.43 0.01 17.42
N THR A 277 2.16 0.54 18.41
CA THR A 277 3.53 1.01 18.24
C THR A 277 4.54 -0.13 18.05
N GLY A 278 4.57 -1.11 18.94
CA GLY A 278 5.67 -2.09 18.99
C GLY A 278 5.59 -3.15 17.90
N GLY A 279 4.48 -3.87 17.86
CA GLY A 279 4.30 -4.98 16.91
C GLY A 279 4.33 -4.52 15.45
N TYR A 280 3.66 -3.42 15.15
CA TYR A 280 3.67 -2.86 13.81
C TYR A 280 5.08 -2.45 13.36
N LEU A 281 5.80 -1.68 14.20
CA LEU A 281 7.13 -1.20 13.83
C LEU A 281 8.12 -2.35 13.62
N LEU A 282 8.11 -3.35 14.51
CA LEU A 282 8.93 -4.53 14.35
C LEU A 282 8.64 -5.25 13.03
N TYR A 283 7.36 -5.47 12.75
CA TYR A 283 6.93 -6.22 11.58
C TYR A 283 7.30 -5.48 10.28
N ALA A 284 7.05 -4.17 10.22
CA ALA A 284 7.45 -3.33 9.09
C ALA A 284 8.97 -3.34 8.87
N ALA A 285 9.75 -3.20 9.93
CA ALA A 285 11.21 -3.23 9.85
C ALA A 285 11.73 -4.60 9.39
N TYR A 286 11.22 -5.68 9.97
CA TYR A 286 11.70 -7.03 9.64
C TYR A 286 11.31 -7.46 8.23
N THR A 287 10.07 -7.23 7.82
CA THR A 287 9.64 -7.54 6.44
C THR A 287 10.40 -6.70 5.42
N HIS A 288 10.63 -5.41 5.69
CA HIS A 288 11.44 -4.57 4.81
C HIS A 288 12.88 -5.10 4.66
N GLU A 289 13.54 -5.45 5.76
CA GLU A 289 14.90 -5.99 5.73
C GLU A 289 14.96 -7.32 4.95
N ALA A 290 14.07 -8.25 5.26
CA ALA A 290 14.11 -9.61 4.75
C ALA A 290 13.62 -9.75 3.30
N VAL A 291 12.47 -9.14 2.97
CA VAL A 291 11.86 -9.25 1.65
C VAL A 291 12.71 -8.56 0.58
N PHE A 292 13.24 -7.38 0.90
CA PHE A 292 14.07 -6.62 -0.04
C PHE A 292 15.57 -6.96 0.06
N ASP A 293 15.95 -7.95 0.86
CA ASP A 293 17.36 -8.34 1.06
C ASP A 293 18.25 -7.10 1.30
N LEU A 294 17.80 -6.23 2.21
CA LEU A 294 18.35 -4.90 2.41
C LEU A 294 19.85 -4.96 2.78
N ARG A 295 20.63 -4.13 2.12
CA ARG A 295 22.06 -3.91 2.37
C ARG A 295 22.32 -2.48 2.79
N GLU A 296 23.47 -2.26 3.46
CA GLU A 296 23.81 -0.94 4.01
C GLU A 296 23.86 0.16 2.95
N ASP A 297 24.35 -0.15 1.75
CA ASP A 297 24.55 0.82 0.67
C ASP A 297 23.35 0.94 -0.28
N ASP A 298 22.25 0.25 0.01
CA ASP A 298 21.08 0.31 -0.85
C ASP A 298 20.43 1.68 -0.86
N ILE A 299 20.03 2.10 -2.04
CA ILE A 299 19.08 3.20 -2.25
C ILE A 299 17.75 2.56 -2.63
N TYR A 300 16.84 2.56 -1.68
CA TYR A 300 15.53 1.94 -1.78
C TYR A 300 14.48 2.96 -2.21
N TRP A 301 13.72 2.64 -3.23
CA TRP A 301 12.64 3.47 -3.71
C TRP A 301 11.33 2.72 -3.79
N CYS A 302 10.37 3.15 -2.97
CA CYS A 302 8.97 2.77 -3.07
C CYS A 302 8.18 3.94 -3.67
N THR A 303 7.44 3.69 -4.73
CA THR A 303 6.68 4.74 -5.45
C THR A 303 5.31 5.01 -4.86
N ALA A 304 4.97 4.41 -3.72
CA ALA A 304 3.72 4.66 -3.03
C ALA A 304 3.67 6.07 -2.42
N ASP A 305 2.52 6.41 -1.86
CA ASP A 305 2.28 7.66 -1.14
C ASP A 305 2.07 7.37 0.36
N VAL A 306 2.49 8.28 1.22
CA VAL A 306 2.29 8.16 2.68
C VAL A 306 0.81 8.18 3.08
N GLY A 307 -0.08 8.61 2.21
CA GLY A 307 -1.53 8.47 2.38
C GLY A 307 -2.04 7.02 2.36
N TRP A 308 -1.17 6.06 2.05
CA TRP A 308 -1.46 4.62 2.01
C TRP A 308 -0.55 3.87 2.99
N VAL A 309 -0.99 2.67 3.39
CA VAL A 309 -0.20 1.85 4.31
C VAL A 309 1.19 1.49 3.74
N THR A 310 1.31 1.35 2.43
CA THR A 310 2.59 1.08 1.79
C THR A 310 3.59 2.21 2.04
N GLY A 311 3.14 3.46 2.01
CA GLY A 311 3.98 4.60 2.37
C GLY A 311 4.37 4.62 3.85
N HIS A 312 3.45 4.27 4.74
CA HIS A 312 3.74 4.15 6.17
C HIS A 312 4.81 3.08 6.43
N SER A 313 4.56 1.86 5.98
CA SER A 313 5.40 0.70 6.31
C SER A 313 6.71 0.67 5.52
N TYR A 314 6.69 1.09 4.24
CA TYR A 314 7.81 0.88 3.32
C TYR A 314 8.35 2.15 2.64
N ILE A 315 7.98 3.34 3.13
CA ILE A 315 8.72 4.59 2.85
C ILE A 315 9.29 5.15 4.15
N VAL A 316 8.49 5.18 5.23
CA VAL A 316 8.86 5.84 6.48
C VAL A 316 9.34 4.83 7.53
N TYR A 317 8.43 4.05 8.14
CA TYR A 317 8.75 3.30 9.35
C TYR A 317 9.73 2.14 9.14
N GLY A 318 9.48 1.26 8.19
CA GLY A 318 10.36 0.11 7.93
C GLY A 318 11.76 0.52 7.50
N PRO A 319 11.92 1.32 6.43
CA PRO A 319 13.22 1.76 5.97
C PRO A 319 14.02 2.53 7.03
N LEU A 320 13.42 3.47 7.74
CA LEU A 320 14.13 4.29 8.73
C LEU A 320 14.51 3.50 9.97
N ALA A 321 13.68 2.58 10.45
CA ALA A 321 14.03 1.68 11.55
C ALA A 321 15.22 0.79 11.20
N ASN A 322 15.44 0.48 9.93
CA ASN A 322 16.59 -0.28 9.42
C ASN A 322 17.82 0.59 9.08
N GLY A 323 17.75 1.88 9.24
CA GLY A 323 18.83 2.79 8.86
C GLY A 323 19.09 2.87 7.35
N ALA A 324 18.06 2.58 6.54
CA ALA A 324 18.15 2.62 5.08
C ALA A 324 18.09 4.06 4.53
N THR A 325 18.49 4.23 3.27
CA THR A 325 18.19 5.42 2.48
C THR A 325 16.90 5.18 1.70
N SER A 326 15.85 5.92 2.02
CA SER A 326 14.52 5.84 1.39
C SER A 326 14.31 7.02 0.46
N LEU A 327 14.01 6.75 -0.82
CA LEU A 327 13.70 7.80 -1.78
C LEU A 327 12.22 8.15 -1.70
N MET A 328 11.93 9.43 -1.50
CA MET A 328 10.60 10.02 -1.57
C MET A 328 10.44 10.78 -2.88
N PHE A 329 9.41 10.43 -3.64
CA PHE A 329 9.14 11.00 -4.94
C PHE A 329 7.81 11.76 -4.95
N GLU A 330 7.84 13.06 -5.22
CA GLU A 330 6.64 13.89 -5.30
C GLU A 330 5.92 13.72 -6.64
N GLY A 331 6.64 13.35 -7.71
CA GLY A 331 6.17 13.33 -9.08
C GLY A 331 5.27 12.15 -9.44
N VAL A 332 5.07 12.00 -10.73
CA VAL A 332 4.30 10.92 -11.36
C VAL A 332 5.14 10.23 -12.44
N PRO A 333 4.81 8.98 -12.84
CA PRO A 333 5.66 8.19 -13.74
C PRO A 333 5.77 8.74 -15.16
N ASN A 334 4.82 9.57 -15.58
CA ASN A 334 4.68 10.06 -16.97
C ASN A 334 4.89 11.59 -17.12
N TYR A 335 5.52 12.24 -16.14
CA TYR A 335 5.84 13.67 -16.23
C TYR A 335 7.32 13.93 -15.96
N PRO A 336 8.02 14.67 -16.83
CA PRO A 336 7.55 15.34 -18.05
C PRO A 336 7.23 14.38 -19.20
N ASP A 337 7.76 13.18 -19.16
CA ASP A 337 7.53 12.10 -20.10
C ASP A 337 7.64 10.70 -19.44
N THR A 338 7.40 9.65 -20.20
CA THR A 338 7.31 8.26 -19.70
C THR A 338 8.66 7.63 -19.34
N SER A 339 9.78 8.35 -19.50
CA SER A 339 11.09 7.92 -18.99
C SER A 339 11.38 8.39 -17.55
N ARG A 340 10.46 9.11 -16.93
CA ARG A 340 10.66 9.75 -15.62
C ARG A 340 11.18 8.79 -14.54
N PHE A 341 10.55 7.65 -14.37
CA PHE A 341 10.98 6.66 -13.36
C PHE A 341 12.41 6.15 -13.64
N TRP A 342 12.69 5.87 -14.89
CA TRP A 342 13.99 5.32 -15.30
C TRP A 342 15.12 6.33 -15.14
N ASN A 343 14.82 7.60 -15.43
CA ASN A 343 15.75 8.70 -15.18
C ASN A 343 16.01 8.91 -13.68
N VAL A 344 15.01 8.78 -12.83
CA VAL A 344 15.18 8.84 -11.36
C VAL A 344 16.07 7.70 -10.86
N ILE A 345 15.86 6.49 -11.38
CA ILE A 345 16.70 5.31 -11.03
C ILE A 345 18.16 5.58 -11.39
N ASP A 346 18.44 6.06 -12.59
CA ASP A 346 19.82 6.35 -13.01
C ASP A 346 20.43 7.53 -12.27
N LYS A 347 19.66 8.61 -12.06
CA LYS A 347 20.09 9.81 -11.35
C LYS A 347 20.56 9.50 -9.93
N HIS A 348 19.78 8.70 -9.21
CA HIS A 348 20.02 8.42 -7.80
C HIS A 348 20.66 7.05 -7.54
N LYS A 349 20.94 6.28 -8.58
CA LYS A 349 21.53 4.94 -8.46
C LYS A 349 20.66 4.02 -7.57
N VAL A 350 19.34 4.05 -7.79
CA VAL A 350 18.40 3.21 -7.08
C VAL A 350 18.75 1.73 -7.25
N THR A 351 18.79 1.00 -6.15
CA THR A 351 19.16 -0.43 -6.13
C THR A 351 17.96 -1.35 -5.95
N ILE A 352 16.93 -0.87 -5.25
CA ILE A 352 15.67 -1.60 -5.00
C ILE A 352 14.52 -0.70 -5.46
N PHE A 353 13.70 -1.22 -6.36
CA PHE A 353 12.56 -0.49 -6.93
C PHE A 353 11.24 -1.23 -6.64
N TYR A 354 10.36 -0.63 -5.88
CA TYR A 354 9.10 -1.20 -5.40
C TYR A 354 7.92 -0.35 -5.87
N THR A 355 7.08 -0.90 -6.74
CA THR A 355 6.00 -0.14 -7.38
C THR A 355 4.74 -0.98 -7.58
N ALA A 356 3.65 -0.35 -8.04
CA ALA A 356 2.37 -1.02 -8.26
C ALA A 356 2.25 -1.57 -9.69
N PRO A 357 1.56 -2.72 -9.89
CA PRO A 357 1.27 -3.25 -11.23
C PRO A 357 0.57 -2.27 -12.16
N THR A 358 -0.29 -1.41 -11.64
CA THR A 358 -0.93 -0.34 -12.42
C THR A 358 0.08 0.61 -13.05
N ALA A 359 1.12 1.02 -12.32
CA ALA A 359 2.19 1.85 -12.87
C ALA A 359 3.00 1.09 -13.93
N ILE A 360 3.29 -0.19 -13.67
CA ILE A 360 4.01 -1.06 -14.61
C ILE A 360 3.23 -1.19 -15.92
N ARG A 361 1.94 -1.51 -15.86
CA ARG A 361 1.08 -1.62 -17.06
C ARG A 361 0.96 -0.31 -17.83
N ALA A 362 0.83 0.81 -17.13
CA ALA A 362 0.78 2.12 -17.77
C ALA A 362 2.08 2.44 -18.55
N LEU A 363 3.24 2.11 -17.97
CA LEU A 363 4.54 2.31 -18.61
C LEU A 363 4.82 1.27 -19.71
N MET A 364 4.39 0.03 -19.54
CA MET A 364 4.46 -1.01 -20.55
C MET A 364 3.70 -0.62 -21.83
N ARG A 365 2.55 0.04 -21.68
CA ARG A 365 1.75 0.56 -22.80
C ARG A 365 2.52 1.55 -23.68
N GLU A 366 3.43 2.31 -23.10
CA GLU A 366 4.25 3.31 -23.81
C GLU A 366 5.47 2.68 -24.53
N GLY A 367 5.58 1.35 -24.51
CA GLY A 367 6.66 0.61 -25.16
C GLY A 367 7.97 0.58 -24.37
N GLU A 368 8.99 0.00 -24.96
CA GLU A 368 10.28 -0.25 -24.31
C GLU A 368 11.29 0.88 -24.50
N GLU A 369 11.12 1.72 -25.50
CA GLU A 369 12.04 2.82 -25.83
C GLU A 369 12.35 3.75 -24.65
N PRO A 370 11.36 4.24 -23.86
CA PRO A 370 11.63 5.09 -22.72
C PRO A 370 12.51 4.41 -21.67
N VAL A 371 12.33 3.09 -21.47
CA VAL A 371 13.12 2.29 -20.55
C VAL A 371 14.54 2.09 -21.05
N LYS A 372 14.69 1.68 -22.31
CA LYS A 372 15.98 1.34 -22.94
C LYS A 372 16.93 2.55 -23.12
N LYS A 373 16.40 3.77 -23.05
CA LYS A 373 17.22 5.00 -23.06
C LYS A 373 18.04 5.19 -21.78
N THR A 374 17.76 4.43 -20.74
CA THR A 374 18.43 4.50 -19.45
C THR A 374 19.21 3.23 -19.16
N SER A 375 20.20 3.32 -18.29
CA SER A 375 21.05 2.18 -17.95
C SER A 375 20.38 1.24 -16.96
N ARG A 376 19.78 1.77 -15.89
CA ARG A 376 19.22 1.03 -14.73
C ARG A 376 20.19 -0.01 -14.13
N ALA A 377 21.48 0.15 -14.42
CA ALA A 377 22.52 -0.82 -14.01
C ALA A 377 22.66 -0.95 -12.49
N SER A 378 22.20 0.05 -11.72
CA SER A 378 22.22 0.02 -10.26
C SER A 378 21.16 -0.91 -9.67
N LEU A 379 20.06 -1.19 -10.38
CA LEU A 379 19.02 -2.08 -9.88
C LEU A 379 19.55 -3.49 -9.63
N ARG A 380 19.18 -4.05 -8.48
CA ARG A 380 19.46 -5.43 -8.11
C ARG A 380 18.22 -6.22 -7.70
N LEU A 381 17.13 -5.54 -7.31
CA LEU A 381 15.88 -6.16 -6.91
C LEU A 381 14.69 -5.28 -7.26
N LEU A 382 13.64 -5.90 -7.76
CA LEU A 382 12.37 -5.28 -8.09
C LEU A 382 11.27 -5.80 -7.15
N GLY A 383 10.24 -5.00 -6.92
CA GLY A 383 9.09 -5.42 -6.13
C GLY A 383 7.77 -4.91 -6.71
N SER A 384 6.70 -5.63 -6.41
CA SER A 384 5.34 -5.32 -6.81
C SER A 384 4.39 -5.32 -5.62
N VAL A 385 3.45 -4.37 -5.58
CA VAL A 385 2.55 -4.14 -4.45
C VAL A 385 1.21 -3.56 -4.86
N GLY A 386 0.19 -3.88 -4.10
CA GLY A 386 -1.11 -3.21 -4.09
C GLY A 386 -2.22 -3.95 -4.82
N GLU A 387 -1.89 -4.77 -5.78
CA GLU A 387 -2.80 -5.65 -6.52
C GLU A 387 -2.02 -6.84 -7.10
N PRO A 388 -2.69 -7.94 -7.49
CA PRO A 388 -2.03 -9.01 -8.23
C PRO A 388 -1.43 -8.49 -9.54
N ILE A 389 -0.20 -8.89 -9.83
CA ILE A 389 0.43 -8.60 -11.11
C ILE A 389 0.15 -9.74 -12.09
N ASN A 390 -0.34 -9.41 -13.29
CA ASN A 390 -0.53 -10.42 -14.32
C ASN A 390 0.82 -10.90 -14.90
N PRO A 391 0.90 -12.15 -15.40
CA PRO A 391 2.17 -12.72 -15.87
C PRO A 391 2.87 -11.91 -16.95
N GLU A 392 2.15 -11.26 -17.86
CA GLU A 392 2.72 -10.47 -18.95
C GLU A 392 3.43 -9.22 -18.41
N ALA A 393 2.78 -8.49 -17.49
CA ALA A 393 3.39 -7.32 -16.85
C ALA A 393 4.57 -7.73 -15.97
N TRP A 394 4.48 -8.90 -15.30
CA TRP A 394 5.59 -9.44 -14.53
C TRP A 394 6.81 -9.74 -15.42
N ARG A 395 6.60 -10.42 -16.58
CA ARG A 395 7.70 -10.70 -17.53
C ARG A 395 8.30 -9.42 -18.09
N TRP A 396 7.47 -8.49 -18.52
CA TRP A 396 7.95 -7.19 -19.00
C TRP A 396 8.77 -6.46 -17.92
N TYR A 397 8.32 -6.49 -16.69
CA TYR A 397 9.01 -5.89 -15.55
C TYR A 397 10.36 -6.56 -15.30
N TYR A 398 10.41 -7.90 -15.38
CA TYR A 398 11.63 -8.68 -15.24
C TYR A 398 12.60 -8.46 -16.41
N GLU A 399 12.12 -8.63 -17.64
CA GLU A 399 12.96 -8.64 -18.85
C GLU A 399 13.39 -7.24 -19.26
N VAL A 400 12.48 -6.25 -19.28
CA VAL A 400 12.72 -4.91 -19.79
C VAL A 400 13.27 -3.98 -18.71
N VAL A 401 12.60 -3.90 -17.55
CA VAL A 401 13.04 -3.01 -16.47
C VAL A 401 14.23 -3.60 -15.72
N GLY A 402 14.15 -4.87 -15.35
CA GLY A 402 15.17 -5.61 -14.62
C GLY A 402 16.32 -6.12 -15.47
N ASP A 403 16.24 -5.98 -16.79
CA ASP A 403 17.24 -6.46 -17.74
C ASP A 403 17.57 -7.96 -17.54
N SER A 404 16.55 -8.75 -17.24
CA SER A 404 16.57 -10.21 -16.95
C SER A 404 17.56 -10.63 -15.86
N ARG A 405 17.95 -9.71 -14.97
CA ARG A 405 18.95 -9.96 -13.90
C ARG A 405 18.42 -9.61 -12.49
N CYS A 406 17.32 -8.86 -12.39
CA CYS A 406 16.76 -8.45 -11.10
C CYS A 406 15.59 -9.36 -10.73
N PRO A 407 15.65 -10.14 -9.66
CA PRO A 407 14.49 -10.88 -9.18
C PRO A 407 13.36 -9.94 -8.77
N ILE A 408 12.11 -10.43 -8.88
CA ILE A 408 10.92 -9.69 -8.49
C ILE A 408 10.35 -10.29 -7.21
N VAL A 409 10.13 -9.46 -6.19
CA VAL A 409 9.33 -9.82 -5.02
C VAL A 409 7.90 -9.29 -5.23
N ASP A 410 6.99 -10.21 -5.50
CA ASP A 410 5.56 -9.94 -5.66
C ASP A 410 4.87 -10.11 -4.32
N THR A 411 4.54 -8.99 -3.67
CA THR A 411 4.13 -8.97 -2.27
C THR A 411 2.61 -8.92 -2.13
N TRP A 412 2.07 -9.81 -1.31
CA TRP A 412 0.68 -9.72 -0.89
C TRP A 412 0.55 -9.33 0.58
N TRP A 413 -0.25 -8.32 0.82
CA TRP A 413 -0.60 -7.81 2.15
C TRP A 413 -1.69 -6.73 2.06
N GLN A 414 -2.13 -6.22 3.20
CA GLN A 414 -3.26 -5.28 3.30
C GLN A 414 -2.92 -4.16 4.28
N THR A 415 -3.73 -3.11 4.30
CA THR A 415 -3.65 -2.07 5.35
C THR A 415 -3.81 -2.69 6.74
N GLU A 416 -4.71 -3.63 6.85
CA GLU A 416 -5.03 -4.40 8.05
C GLU A 416 -3.87 -5.24 8.57
N THR A 417 -2.98 -5.68 7.69
CA THR A 417 -1.85 -6.56 8.07
C THR A 417 -0.62 -5.80 8.52
N GLY A 418 -0.53 -4.50 8.25
CA GLY A 418 0.58 -3.63 8.65
C GLY A 418 1.88 -3.85 7.89
N GLY A 419 2.05 -5.01 7.27
CA GLY A 419 3.21 -5.40 6.49
C GLY A 419 2.96 -6.65 5.66
N ILE A 420 3.97 -7.06 4.90
CA ILE A 420 3.92 -8.15 3.92
C ILE A 420 3.67 -9.49 4.63
N LEU A 421 2.66 -10.25 4.15
CA LEU A 421 2.34 -11.59 4.68
C LEU A 421 2.82 -12.73 3.78
N ILE A 422 2.71 -12.57 2.47
CA ILE A 422 3.14 -13.60 1.49
C ILE A 422 3.99 -12.90 0.44
N SER A 423 5.18 -13.41 0.19
CA SER A 423 6.13 -12.81 -0.75
C SER A 423 7.27 -13.76 -1.06
N PRO A 424 7.84 -13.73 -2.26
CA PRO A 424 9.15 -14.32 -2.50
C PRO A 424 10.21 -13.70 -1.58
N LEU A 425 11.16 -14.53 -1.16
CA LEU A 425 12.47 -14.08 -0.72
C LEU A 425 13.46 -14.48 -1.82
N ALA A 426 14.04 -13.50 -2.49
CA ALA A 426 14.72 -13.69 -3.77
C ALA A 426 15.92 -14.66 -3.73
N GLY A 427 16.54 -14.84 -2.56
CA GLY A 427 17.61 -15.81 -2.35
C GLY A 427 17.14 -17.20 -1.97
N ALA A 428 15.85 -17.41 -1.72
CA ALA A 428 15.32 -18.62 -1.11
C ALA A 428 14.31 -19.38 -2.00
N MET A 429 13.64 -18.70 -2.92
CA MET A 429 12.48 -19.23 -3.64
C MET A 429 12.59 -19.00 -5.14
N ASP A 430 12.29 -20.02 -5.92
CA ASP A 430 12.05 -19.88 -7.36
C ASP A 430 10.83 -18.99 -7.58
N LEU A 431 10.85 -18.16 -8.62
CA LEU A 431 9.78 -17.24 -8.92
C LEU A 431 8.84 -17.81 -9.99
N LYS A 432 7.56 -17.51 -9.85
CA LYS A 432 6.53 -17.79 -10.86
C LYS A 432 5.77 -16.50 -11.16
N PRO A 433 5.70 -16.04 -12.43
CA PRO A 433 5.01 -14.81 -12.78
C PRO A 433 3.57 -14.75 -12.26
N GLY A 434 3.28 -13.78 -11.38
CA GLY A 434 1.96 -13.59 -10.77
C GLY A 434 1.73 -14.32 -9.45
N SER A 435 2.69 -15.10 -8.95
CA SER A 435 2.59 -15.76 -7.65
C SER A 435 3.25 -14.93 -6.54
N ALA A 436 2.55 -14.78 -5.41
CA ALA A 436 3.14 -14.23 -4.19
C ALA A 436 4.02 -15.26 -3.44
N THR A 437 4.09 -16.50 -3.90
CA THR A 437 4.91 -17.63 -3.41
C THR A 437 4.54 -18.12 -2.02
N LEU A 438 5.42 -17.97 -1.02
CA LEU A 438 5.31 -18.59 0.30
C LEU A 438 5.09 -17.55 1.41
N PRO A 439 4.53 -17.96 2.56
CA PRO A 439 4.27 -17.06 3.67
C PRO A 439 5.56 -16.54 4.32
N PHE A 440 5.49 -15.32 4.81
CA PHE A 440 6.53 -14.76 5.66
C PHE A 440 6.52 -15.42 7.05
N PHE A 441 7.56 -15.23 7.84
CA PHE A 441 7.73 -15.84 9.16
C PHE A 441 6.56 -15.57 10.08
N GLY A 442 6.07 -16.61 10.75
CA GLY A 442 4.93 -16.58 11.67
C GLY A 442 3.57 -16.51 11.01
N VAL A 443 3.50 -16.30 9.70
CA VAL A 443 2.23 -16.22 8.96
C VAL A 443 1.77 -17.62 8.57
N GLN A 444 0.55 -17.98 8.96
CA GLN A 444 -0.03 -19.31 8.72
C GLN A 444 -1.28 -19.21 7.83
N PRO A 445 -1.11 -19.07 6.50
CA PRO A 445 -2.23 -19.01 5.58
C PRO A 445 -2.88 -20.38 5.41
N ALA A 446 -4.19 -20.38 5.21
CA ALA A 446 -4.94 -21.54 4.79
C ALA A 446 -6.02 -21.15 3.78
N LEU A 447 -6.43 -22.09 2.95
CA LEU A 447 -7.54 -21.91 2.01
C LEU A 447 -8.74 -22.69 2.53
N VAL A 448 -9.92 -22.07 2.47
CA VAL A 448 -11.18 -22.69 2.87
C VAL A 448 -12.14 -22.76 1.70
N ASN A 449 -12.88 -23.87 1.63
CA ASN A 449 -13.94 -24.06 0.65
C ASN A 449 -15.21 -23.24 1.00
N ALA A 450 -16.28 -23.40 0.23
CA ALA A 450 -17.55 -22.70 0.45
C ALA A 450 -18.21 -23.05 1.79
N ASP A 451 -17.92 -24.21 2.36
CA ASP A 451 -18.45 -24.69 3.63
C ASP A 451 -17.59 -24.24 4.83
N GLY A 452 -16.48 -23.54 4.58
CA GLY A 452 -15.53 -23.07 5.60
C GLY A 452 -14.52 -24.11 6.05
N GLU A 453 -14.40 -25.23 5.35
CA GLU A 453 -13.45 -26.28 5.66
C GLU A 453 -12.08 -25.99 5.05
N ILE A 454 -11.03 -26.18 5.86
CA ILE A 454 -9.63 -26.00 5.40
C ILE A 454 -9.29 -27.11 4.40
N GLN A 455 -8.72 -26.70 3.30
CA GLN A 455 -8.29 -27.59 2.21
C GLN A 455 -6.78 -27.80 2.21
N ASP A 456 -6.34 -29.02 2.09
CA ASP A 456 -4.93 -29.39 1.95
C ASP A 456 -4.52 -29.53 0.49
N GLY A 457 -3.19 -29.46 0.23
CA GLY A 457 -2.61 -29.60 -1.11
C GLY A 457 -2.99 -28.50 -2.10
N PRO A 458 -2.86 -28.76 -3.41
CA PRO A 458 -3.29 -27.83 -4.46
C PRO A 458 -4.79 -27.60 -4.41
N THR A 459 -5.22 -26.34 -4.29
CA THR A 459 -6.64 -25.99 -4.15
C THR A 459 -6.90 -24.52 -4.39
N GLU A 460 -8.16 -24.17 -4.53
CA GLU A 460 -8.64 -22.78 -4.55
C GLU A 460 -9.66 -22.56 -3.44
N GLY A 461 -9.68 -21.34 -2.90
CA GLY A 461 -10.63 -21.00 -1.84
C GLY A 461 -10.46 -19.58 -1.32
N ASN A 462 -11.17 -19.29 -0.26
CA ASN A 462 -11.00 -18.04 0.47
C ASN A 462 -9.73 -18.13 1.34
N LEU A 463 -8.92 -17.06 1.28
CA LEU A 463 -7.69 -17.00 2.06
C LEU A 463 -7.99 -16.55 3.49
N ILE A 464 -7.58 -17.36 4.44
CA ILE A 464 -7.60 -17.04 5.88
C ILE A 464 -6.19 -17.13 6.46
N ILE A 465 -5.95 -16.41 7.54
CA ILE A 465 -4.72 -16.51 8.33
C ILE A 465 -5.08 -17.08 9.69
N ARG A 466 -4.48 -18.22 10.05
CA ARG A 466 -4.88 -19.04 11.20
C ARG A 466 -4.39 -18.51 12.54
N ASP A 467 -3.37 -17.66 12.53
CA ASP A 467 -2.78 -17.12 13.75
C ASP A 467 -2.33 -15.67 13.54
N SER A 468 -2.14 -14.94 14.63
CA SER A 468 -1.72 -13.54 14.63
C SER A 468 -0.24 -13.38 14.30
N TRP A 469 0.11 -12.21 13.80
CA TRP A 469 1.48 -11.71 13.58
C TRP A 469 1.62 -10.31 14.21
N PRO A 470 2.83 -9.86 14.54
CA PRO A 470 3.00 -8.61 15.28
C PRO A 470 2.41 -7.36 14.61
N GLY A 471 2.43 -7.30 13.27
CA GLY A 471 1.92 -6.17 12.49
C GLY A 471 0.41 -6.13 12.26
N GLN A 472 -0.34 -7.11 12.77
CA GLN A 472 -1.79 -7.16 12.62
C GLN A 472 -2.46 -5.94 13.26
N MET A 473 -3.45 -5.35 12.57
CA MET A 473 -4.27 -4.30 13.15
C MET A 473 -4.92 -4.75 14.46
N ARG A 474 -5.14 -3.82 15.39
CA ARG A 474 -5.75 -4.13 16.68
C ARG A 474 -7.26 -3.93 16.71
N THR A 475 -7.76 -3.00 15.91
CA THR A 475 -9.19 -2.70 15.84
C THR A 475 -9.52 -1.76 14.69
N VAL A 476 -10.80 -1.57 14.42
CA VAL A 476 -11.33 -0.40 13.73
C VAL A 476 -11.54 0.69 14.78
N TYR A 477 -10.96 1.86 14.57
CA TYR A 477 -11.03 2.98 15.51
C TYR A 477 -12.49 3.34 15.81
N GLY A 478 -12.82 3.39 17.09
CA GLY A 478 -14.18 3.72 17.55
C GLY A 478 -15.23 2.62 17.32
N ASP A 479 -14.90 1.50 16.66
CA ASP A 479 -15.87 0.45 16.33
C ASP A 479 -15.23 -0.96 16.34
N HIS A 480 -14.91 -1.43 17.54
CA HIS A 480 -14.30 -2.76 17.72
C HIS A 480 -15.22 -3.90 17.24
N GLN A 481 -16.53 -3.74 17.39
CA GLN A 481 -17.47 -4.76 16.92
C GLN A 481 -17.42 -4.94 15.40
N ARG A 482 -17.30 -3.84 14.66
CA ARG A 482 -17.12 -3.89 13.20
C ARG A 482 -15.84 -4.63 12.79
N PHE A 483 -14.76 -4.49 13.58
CA PHE A 483 -13.53 -5.24 13.38
C PHE A 483 -13.76 -6.75 13.51
N ILE A 484 -14.41 -7.18 14.59
CA ILE A 484 -14.74 -8.60 14.83
C ILE A 484 -15.66 -9.12 13.73
N ASP A 485 -16.73 -8.42 13.43
CA ASP A 485 -17.72 -8.83 12.43
C ASP A 485 -17.14 -8.95 11.03
N THR A 486 -16.23 -8.05 10.66
CA THR A 486 -15.61 -8.04 9.31
C THR A 486 -14.59 -9.16 9.12
N TYR A 487 -13.76 -9.44 10.13
CA TYR A 487 -12.57 -10.25 9.93
C TYR A 487 -12.56 -11.60 10.65
N PHE A 488 -13.44 -11.81 11.66
CA PHE A 488 -13.39 -13.01 12.51
C PHE A 488 -14.69 -13.78 12.62
N ARG A 489 -15.82 -13.19 12.21
CA ARG A 489 -17.11 -13.84 12.33
C ARG A 489 -17.36 -14.89 11.26
N THR A 490 -16.89 -14.64 10.03
CA THR A 490 -17.12 -15.55 8.89
C THR A 490 -16.39 -16.89 9.08
N TYR A 491 -15.17 -16.85 9.59
CA TYR A 491 -14.35 -18.03 9.87
C TYR A 491 -13.83 -17.96 11.31
N PRO A 492 -14.59 -18.44 12.30
CA PRO A 492 -14.21 -18.37 13.71
C PRO A 492 -12.82 -18.98 13.96
N GLY A 493 -12.02 -18.29 14.78
CA GLY A 493 -10.64 -18.71 15.08
C GLY A 493 -9.60 -18.37 14.01
N SER A 494 -9.97 -17.62 12.97
CA SER A 494 -9.05 -17.21 11.91
C SER A 494 -9.35 -15.80 11.42
N TYR A 495 -8.32 -15.09 10.97
CA TYR A 495 -8.46 -13.81 10.28
C TYR A 495 -8.88 -14.03 8.84
N PHE A 496 -10.04 -13.51 8.44
CA PHE A 496 -10.53 -13.55 7.07
C PHE A 496 -10.00 -12.37 6.27
N THR A 497 -9.22 -12.66 5.24
CA THR A 497 -8.58 -11.61 4.42
C THR A 497 -9.53 -10.90 3.46
N GLY A 498 -10.64 -11.54 3.11
CA GLY A 498 -11.54 -11.08 2.05
C GLY A 498 -10.96 -11.26 0.63
N ASP A 499 -9.86 -12.00 0.50
CA ASP A 499 -9.24 -12.34 -0.77
C ASP A 499 -9.45 -13.81 -1.12
N GLY A 500 -9.70 -14.08 -2.41
CA GLY A 500 -9.62 -15.41 -2.99
C GLY A 500 -8.18 -15.75 -3.33
N CYS A 501 -7.85 -17.03 -3.26
CA CYS A 501 -6.50 -17.50 -3.49
C CYS A 501 -6.49 -18.94 -4.02
N ARG A 502 -5.49 -19.24 -4.83
CA ARG A 502 -5.15 -20.60 -5.26
C ARG A 502 -3.78 -20.98 -4.70
N ARG A 503 -3.64 -22.21 -4.27
CA ARG A 503 -2.35 -22.82 -3.92
C ARG A 503 -2.02 -23.89 -4.93
N ASP A 504 -0.83 -23.85 -5.53
CA ASP A 504 -0.38 -24.79 -6.53
C ASP A 504 0.32 -26.04 -5.94
N GLU A 505 0.82 -26.93 -6.81
CA GLU A 505 1.47 -28.18 -6.42
C GLU A 505 2.78 -27.98 -5.65
N ASP A 506 3.45 -26.82 -5.83
CA ASP A 506 4.67 -26.46 -5.11
C ASP A 506 4.36 -25.73 -3.77
N GLY A 507 3.07 -25.58 -3.45
CA GLY A 507 2.60 -24.88 -2.25
C GLY A 507 2.60 -23.35 -2.38
N TYR A 508 2.78 -22.82 -3.58
CA TYR A 508 2.82 -21.39 -3.84
C TYR A 508 1.42 -20.79 -3.91
N TYR A 509 1.26 -19.60 -3.31
CA TYR A 509 0.01 -18.85 -3.22
C TYR A 509 -0.14 -17.86 -4.37
N TRP A 510 -1.32 -17.88 -4.98
CA TRP A 510 -1.73 -17.04 -6.09
C TRP A 510 -2.99 -16.30 -5.70
N ILE A 511 -2.92 -14.99 -5.55
CA ILE A 511 -4.08 -14.17 -5.21
C ILE A 511 -4.95 -14.02 -6.44
N THR A 512 -6.20 -14.47 -6.36
CA THR A 512 -7.15 -14.46 -7.48
C THR A 512 -8.06 -13.23 -7.50
N GLY A 513 -8.02 -12.41 -6.45
CA GLY A 513 -8.78 -11.17 -6.32
C GLY A 513 -9.59 -11.12 -5.04
N ARG A 514 -10.38 -10.05 -4.90
CA ARG A 514 -11.29 -9.90 -3.75
C ARG A 514 -12.42 -10.91 -3.83
N VAL A 515 -12.83 -11.46 -2.69
CA VAL A 515 -14.00 -12.36 -2.62
C VAL A 515 -15.26 -11.65 -3.12
N ASP A 516 -15.38 -10.34 -2.88
CA ASP A 516 -16.46 -9.49 -3.39
C ASP A 516 -16.43 -9.32 -4.93
N ASP A 517 -15.29 -9.60 -5.56
CA ASP A 517 -15.05 -9.49 -7.00
C ASP A 517 -15.08 -10.86 -7.71
N VAL A 518 -15.46 -11.93 -7.01
CA VAL A 518 -15.73 -13.23 -7.62
C VAL A 518 -17.11 -13.23 -8.26
N ILE A 519 -17.18 -13.68 -9.50
CA ILE A 519 -18.43 -13.78 -10.27
C ILE A 519 -18.94 -15.21 -10.21
N ASN A 520 -20.22 -15.39 -9.92
CA ASN A 520 -20.87 -16.71 -9.86
C ASN A 520 -21.61 -17.01 -11.16
N VAL A 521 -20.91 -17.58 -12.13
CA VAL A 521 -21.49 -17.89 -13.45
C VAL A 521 -21.99 -19.33 -13.47
N SER A 522 -23.30 -19.52 -13.53
CA SER A 522 -23.91 -20.86 -13.59
C SER A 522 -23.45 -21.81 -12.48
N GLY A 523 -23.21 -21.28 -11.26
CA GLY A 523 -22.74 -22.06 -10.12
C GLY A 523 -21.21 -22.24 -10.04
N HIS A 524 -20.46 -21.71 -11.01
CA HIS A 524 -19.00 -21.72 -10.99
C HIS A 524 -18.45 -20.36 -10.54
N ARG A 525 -17.48 -20.39 -9.65
CA ARG A 525 -16.79 -19.19 -9.17
C ARG A 525 -15.66 -18.82 -10.12
N ILE A 526 -15.73 -17.64 -10.71
CA ILE A 526 -14.72 -17.10 -11.62
C ILE A 526 -14.14 -15.85 -11.01
N GLY A 527 -12.83 -15.81 -10.82
CA GLY A 527 -12.12 -14.61 -10.38
C GLY A 527 -12.09 -13.56 -11.48
N THR A 528 -12.45 -12.31 -11.15
CA THR A 528 -12.35 -11.21 -12.13
C THR A 528 -10.94 -11.06 -12.66
N ALA A 529 -9.93 -11.19 -11.79
CA ALA A 529 -8.52 -11.10 -12.14
C ALA A 529 -8.08 -12.12 -13.19
N GLU A 530 -8.66 -13.32 -13.20
CA GLU A 530 -8.35 -14.36 -14.17
C GLU A 530 -8.81 -13.96 -15.59
N VAL A 531 -10.02 -13.43 -15.70
CA VAL A 531 -10.57 -12.94 -16.98
C VAL A 531 -9.83 -11.67 -17.43
N GLU A 532 -9.50 -10.78 -16.51
CA GLU A 532 -8.68 -9.58 -16.77
C GLU A 532 -7.30 -9.95 -17.32
N SER A 533 -6.63 -10.94 -16.69
CA SER A 533 -5.34 -11.45 -17.16
C SER A 533 -5.43 -12.00 -18.57
N ALA A 534 -6.45 -12.81 -18.86
CA ALA A 534 -6.64 -13.35 -20.20
C ALA A 534 -6.86 -12.24 -21.25
N LEU A 535 -7.61 -11.21 -20.92
CA LEU A 535 -7.80 -10.06 -21.83
C LEU A 535 -6.50 -9.30 -22.05
N VAL A 536 -5.75 -9.02 -20.98
CA VAL A 536 -4.50 -8.24 -21.05
C VAL A 536 -3.36 -9.04 -21.73
N SER A 537 -3.41 -10.37 -21.76
CA SER A 537 -2.46 -11.17 -22.54
C SER A 537 -2.60 -11.01 -24.06
N HIS A 538 -3.68 -10.38 -24.53
CA HIS A 538 -3.84 -10.06 -25.93
C HIS A 538 -3.04 -8.81 -26.31
N PRO A 539 -2.23 -8.85 -27.41
CA PRO A 539 -1.30 -7.75 -27.75
C PRO A 539 -1.92 -6.36 -27.94
N LYS A 540 -3.21 -6.33 -28.29
CA LYS A 540 -3.96 -5.09 -28.53
C LYS A 540 -4.65 -4.51 -27.29
N VAL A 541 -4.58 -5.19 -26.16
CA VAL A 541 -5.23 -4.77 -24.90
C VAL A 541 -4.20 -4.16 -23.95
N ALA A 542 -4.43 -2.93 -23.55
CA ALA A 542 -3.59 -2.24 -22.57
C ALA A 542 -4.02 -2.53 -21.14
N GLU A 543 -5.34 -2.49 -20.88
CA GLU A 543 -5.91 -2.75 -19.57
C GLU A 543 -7.30 -3.38 -19.71
N ALA A 544 -7.70 -4.14 -18.70
CA ALA A 544 -9.05 -4.66 -18.58
C ALA A 544 -9.52 -4.61 -17.13
N ALA A 545 -10.81 -4.40 -16.95
CA ALA A 545 -11.49 -4.58 -15.68
C ALA A 545 -12.77 -5.38 -15.89
N VAL A 546 -13.01 -6.34 -15.01
CA VAL A 546 -14.13 -7.27 -15.13
C VAL A 546 -14.99 -7.19 -13.87
N VAL A 547 -16.30 -7.22 -14.06
CA VAL A 547 -17.28 -7.23 -12.97
C VAL A 547 -18.42 -8.19 -13.29
N GLY A 548 -19.04 -8.72 -12.25
CA GLY A 548 -20.30 -9.44 -12.37
C GLY A 548 -21.48 -8.48 -12.49
N PHE A 549 -22.49 -8.89 -13.26
CA PHE A 549 -23.79 -8.21 -13.33
C PHE A 549 -24.91 -9.25 -13.28
N PRO A 550 -26.14 -8.90 -12.84
CA PRO A 550 -27.28 -9.82 -12.83
C PRO A 550 -27.59 -10.35 -14.23
N HIS A 551 -27.73 -11.67 -14.35
CA HIS A 551 -28.04 -12.35 -15.61
C HIS A 551 -29.15 -13.38 -15.40
N ASP A 552 -30.24 -13.28 -16.17
CA ASP A 552 -31.47 -14.07 -15.97
C ASP A 552 -31.28 -15.59 -15.99
N VAL A 553 -30.32 -16.08 -16.78
CA VAL A 553 -30.07 -17.51 -16.95
C VAL A 553 -28.89 -18.01 -16.10
N LYS A 554 -27.84 -17.23 -15.98
CA LYS A 554 -26.56 -17.64 -15.35
C LYS A 554 -26.48 -17.25 -13.87
N GLY A 555 -27.43 -16.50 -13.35
CA GLY A 555 -27.37 -15.83 -12.06
C GLY A 555 -26.52 -14.57 -12.12
N GLN A 556 -25.25 -14.70 -12.47
CA GLN A 556 -24.37 -13.59 -12.84
C GLN A 556 -23.76 -13.79 -14.21
N GLY A 557 -23.64 -12.72 -14.97
CA GLY A 557 -22.90 -12.63 -16.21
C GLY A 557 -21.57 -11.89 -16.01
N ILE A 558 -20.69 -12.00 -16.98
CA ILE A 558 -19.38 -11.36 -17.00
C ILE A 558 -19.44 -10.13 -17.88
N TYR A 559 -19.14 -8.97 -17.30
CA TYR A 559 -19.02 -7.70 -18.01
C TYR A 559 -17.57 -7.24 -18.00
N ALA A 560 -16.96 -7.12 -19.17
CA ALA A 560 -15.58 -6.71 -19.33
C ALA A 560 -15.50 -5.27 -19.89
N TYR A 561 -14.69 -4.44 -19.26
CA TYR A 561 -14.28 -3.11 -19.74
C TYR A 561 -12.84 -3.22 -20.24
N VAL A 562 -12.60 -2.81 -21.49
CA VAL A 562 -11.31 -3.02 -22.15
C VAL A 562 -10.77 -1.69 -22.70
N THR A 563 -9.57 -1.33 -22.30
CA THR A 563 -8.79 -0.23 -22.85
C THR A 563 -7.75 -0.79 -23.83
N LEU A 564 -7.74 -0.29 -25.04
CA LEU A 564 -6.81 -0.72 -26.08
C LEU A 564 -5.46 0.02 -25.98
N VAL A 565 -4.42 -0.57 -26.59
CA VAL A 565 -3.16 0.13 -26.78
C VAL A 565 -3.34 1.33 -27.72
N ALA A 566 -2.44 2.32 -27.63
CA ALA A 566 -2.62 3.64 -28.29
C ALA A 566 -2.78 3.58 -29.82
N GLU A 567 -2.25 2.55 -30.47
CA GLU A 567 -2.26 2.39 -31.91
C GLU A 567 -3.48 1.62 -32.45
N GLU A 568 -4.34 1.10 -31.55
CA GLU A 568 -5.50 0.28 -31.90
C GLU A 568 -6.82 1.05 -31.72
N ALA A 569 -7.78 0.73 -32.56
CA ALA A 569 -9.12 1.32 -32.52
C ALA A 569 -10.20 0.24 -32.26
N PRO A 570 -11.29 0.60 -31.59
CA PRO A 570 -12.43 -0.29 -31.40
C PRO A 570 -13.02 -0.77 -32.74
N SER A 571 -13.25 -2.11 -32.86
CA SER A 571 -13.93 -2.70 -34.00
C SER A 571 -14.72 -3.94 -33.59
N ASP A 572 -15.72 -4.32 -34.39
CA ASP A 572 -16.50 -5.54 -34.18
C ASP A 572 -15.67 -6.80 -34.38
N GLU A 573 -14.68 -6.76 -35.25
CA GLU A 573 -13.74 -7.84 -35.49
C GLU A 573 -12.87 -8.07 -34.25
N LEU A 574 -12.29 -7.02 -33.71
CA LEU A 574 -11.47 -7.09 -32.48
C LEU A 574 -12.30 -7.51 -31.27
N HIS A 575 -13.55 -7.08 -31.17
CA HIS A 575 -14.48 -7.54 -30.14
C HIS A 575 -14.63 -9.07 -30.18
N LYS A 576 -14.90 -9.65 -31.36
CA LYS A 576 -15.04 -11.10 -31.54
C LYS A 576 -13.72 -11.82 -31.27
N GLU A 577 -12.61 -11.24 -31.68
CA GLU A 577 -11.26 -11.76 -31.44
C GLU A 577 -10.98 -11.89 -29.94
N LEU A 578 -11.27 -10.84 -29.14
CA LEU A 578 -11.06 -10.84 -27.69
C LEU A 578 -11.98 -11.84 -26.96
N ILE A 579 -13.23 -11.95 -27.36
CA ILE A 579 -14.15 -12.97 -26.83
C ILE A 579 -13.64 -14.38 -27.09
N ALA A 580 -13.20 -14.65 -28.32
CA ALA A 580 -12.61 -15.94 -28.69
C ALA A 580 -11.29 -16.20 -27.96
N TRP A 581 -10.50 -15.14 -27.72
CA TRP A 581 -9.24 -15.21 -26.98
C TRP A 581 -9.47 -15.65 -25.53
N VAL A 582 -10.37 -15.00 -24.78
CA VAL A 582 -10.70 -15.40 -23.41
C VAL A 582 -11.21 -16.84 -23.36
N ARG A 583 -12.06 -17.21 -24.32
CA ARG A 583 -12.58 -18.57 -24.42
C ARG A 583 -11.49 -19.61 -24.66
N LYS A 584 -10.45 -19.26 -25.43
CA LYS A 584 -9.28 -20.11 -25.66
C LYS A 584 -8.40 -20.23 -24.41
N GLU A 585 -8.14 -19.11 -23.74
CA GLU A 585 -7.19 -19.06 -22.62
C GLU A 585 -7.77 -19.70 -21.34
N ILE A 586 -9.05 -19.48 -21.03
CA ILE A 586 -9.67 -19.95 -19.78
C ILE A 586 -10.72 -21.03 -20.03
N GLY A 587 -11.54 -20.83 -21.07
CA GLY A 587 -12.66 -21.73 -21.39
C GLY A 587 -13.99 -21.00 -21.58
N PRO A 588 -15.02 -21.72 -22.06
CA PRO A 588 -16.31 -21.11 -22.43
C PRO A 588 -17.05 -20.46 -21.26
N ILE A 589 -16.84 -20.93 -20.04
CA ILE A 589 -17.55 -20.44 -18.86
C ILE A 589 -17.10 -19.02 -18.43
N ALA A 590 -15.86 -18.67 -18.74
CA ALA A 590 -15.27 -17.37 -18.45
C ALA A 590 -15.45 -16.35 -19.58
N THR A 591 -16.18 -16.73 -20.63
CA THR A 591 -16.42 -15.85 -21.78
C THR A 591 -17.26 -14.64 -21.35
N PRO A 592 -16.80 -13.39 -21.57
CA PRO A 592 -17.59 -12.20 -21.27
C PRO A 592 -18.93 -12.19 -22.03
N ASP A 593 -20.03 -11.91 -21.32
CA ASP A 593 -21.35 -11.70 -21.93
C ASP A 593 -21.41 -10.33 -22.60
N HIS A 594 -20.74 -9.35 -21.99
CA HIS A 594 -20.58 -8.03 -22.55
C HIS A 594 -19.11 -7.59 -22.47
N LEU A 595 -18.64 -6.98 -23.56
CA LEU A 595 -17.37 -6.31 -23.65
C LEU A 595 -17.61 -4.88 -24.11
N GLN A 596 -17.23 -3.92 -23.28
CA GLN A 596 -17.33 -2.49 -23.53
C GLN A 596 -15.93 -1.89 -23.70
N TRP A 597 -15.76 -1.09 -24.74
CA TRP A 597 -14.57 -0.30 -24.91
C TRP A 597 -14.54 0.82 -23.86
N ALA A 598 -13.40 1.00 -23.24
CA ALA A 598 -13.21 2.00 -22.22
C ALA A 598 -12.04 2.90 -22.61
N PRO A 599 -12.22 4.23 -22.74
CA PRO A 599 -11.10 5.15 -22.99
C PRO A 599 -10.12 5.17 -21.83
N GLY A 600 -10.57 4.78 -20.65
CA GLY A 600 -9.82 4.56 -19.43
C GLY A 600 -10.69 3.86 -18.40
N LEU A 601 -10.08 3.36 -17.33
CA LEU A 601 -10.80 2.73 -16.22
C LEU A 601 -10.93 3.72 -15.04
N PRO A 602 -12.07 3.70 -14.30
CA PRO A 602 -12.22 4.52 -13.11
C PRO A 602 -11.26 4.03 -12.04
N LYS A 603 -10.25 4.82 -11.76
CA LYS A 603 -9.19 4.51 -10.82
C LYS A 603 -9.18 5.52 -9.68
N THR A 604 -8.81 5.06 -8.51
CA THR A 604 -8.37 5.97 -7.46
C THR A 604 -7.10 6.68 -7.91
N ARG A 605 -6.76 7.76 -7.24
CA ARG A 605 -5.49 8.46 -7.50
C ARG A 605 -4.24 7.63 -7.19
N SER A 606 -4.38 6.55 -6.43
CA SER A 606 -3.35 5.53 -6.25
C SER A 606 -3.27 4.50 -7.38
N GLY A 607 -4.11 4.62 -8.40
CA GLY A 607 -4.16 3.70 -9.53
C GLY A 607 -5.06 2.48 -9.35
N LYS A 608 -5.65 2.28 -8.18
CA LYS A 608 -6.55 1.14 -7.93
C LYS A 608 -7.87 1.30 -8.70
N ILE A 609 -8.24 0.28 -9.47
CA ILE A 609 -9.51 0.24 -10.21
C ILE A 609 -10.68 0.20 -9.23
N MET A 610 -11.65 1.08 -9.44
CA MET A 610 -12.86 1.17 -8.62
C MET A 610 -13.97 0.27 -9.19
N ARG A 611 -13.82 -1.06 -9.04
CA ARG A 611 -14.76 -2.06 -9.57
C ARG A 611 -16.19 -1.84 -9.09
N ARG A 612 -16.39 -1.26 -7.91
CA ARG A 612 -17.71 -0.90 -7.40
C ARG A 612 -18.45 0.03 -8.37
N ILE A 613 -17.77 1.02 -8.92
CA ILE A 613 -18.34 1.95 -9.92
C ILE A 613 -18.67 1.19 -11.21
N LEU A 614 -17.74 0.40 -11.72
CA LEU A 614 -17.94 -0.41 -12.92
C LEU A 614 -19.12 -1.39 -12.78
N ARG A 615 -19.26 -2.01 -11.61
CA ARG A 615 -20.37 -2.90 -11.30
C ARG A 615 -21.70 -2.16 -11.35
N LYS A 616 -21.80 -0.97 -10.75
CA LYS A 616 -23.03 -0.16 -10.81
C LYS A 616 -23.37 0.32 -12.21
N ILE A 617 -22.37 0.61 -13.02
CA ILE A 617 -22.59 0.89 -14.46
C ILE A 617 -23.11 -0.38 -15.18
N ALA A 618 -22.48 -1.53 -14.97
CA ALA A 618 -22.93 -2.81 -15.56
C ALA A 618 -24.35 -3.20 -15.10
N GLU A 619 -24.72 -2.92 -13.86
CA GLU A 619 -26.07 -3.14 -13.27
C GLU A 619 -27.11 -2.12 -13.74
N ASN A 620 -26.76 -1.12 -14.53
CA ASN A 620 -27.62 0.00 -14.92
C ASN A 620 -28.14 0.84 -13.75
N ALA A 621 -27.30 1.09 -12.78
CA ALA A 621 -27.62 1.87 -11.58
C ALA A 621 -26.63 3.06 -11.42
N PRO A 622 -26.53 3.98 -12.41
CA PRO A 622 -25.56 5.08 -12.37
C PRO A 622 -25.86 6.12 -11.27
N ASP A 623 -27.05 6.13 -10.73
CA ASP A 623 -27.48 6.92 -9.56
C ASP A 623 -26.98 6.33 -8.22
N GLN A 624 -26.45 5.11 -8.22
CA GLN A 624 -25.95 4.39 -7.04
C GLN A 624 -24.41 4.22 -7.02
N LEU A 625 -23.68 5.06 -7.73
CA LEU A 625 -22.21 4.96 -7.82
C LEU A 625 -21.51 5.15 -6.47
N GLY A 626 -22.17 5.76 -5.49
CA GLY A 626 -21.60 6.05 -4.18
C GLY A 626 -20.50 7.11 -4.24
N ASP A 627 -19.55 7.05 -3.31
CA ASP A 627 -18.46 8.03 -3.25
C ASP A 627 -17.53 7.94 -4.46
N THR A 628 -17.51 8.99 -5.27
CA THR A 628 -16.61 9.16 -6.43
C THR A 628 -15.49 10.17 -6.18
N SER A 629 -15.41 10.74 -4.98
CA SER A 629 -14.45 11.80 -4.61
C SER A 629 -12.99 11.36 -4.68
N THR A 630 -12.74 10.06 -4.64
CA THR A 630 -11.40 9.46 -4.71
C THR A 630 -10.91 9.17 -6.13
N LEU A 631 -11.76 9.42 -7.14
CA LEU A 631 -11.39 9.22 -8.55
C LEU A 631 -10.26 10.15 -8.99
N ALA A 632 -9.34 9.58 -9.76
CA ALA A 632 -8.28 10.35 -10.40
C ALA A 632 -8.84 11.25 -11.51
N ASP A 633 -9.77 10.71 -12.29
CA ASP A 633 -10.48 11.39 -13.38
C ASP A 633 -11.97 11.02 -13.35
N PRO A 634 -12.84 11.89 -12.85
CA PRO A 634 -14.29 11.65 -12.84
C PRO A 634 -14.93 11.60 -14.22
N SER A 635 -14.32 12.19 -15.27
CA SER A 635 -14.89 12.24 -16.63
C SER A 635 -14.98 10.85 -17.26
N VAL A 636 -14.09 9.93 -16.87
CA VAL A 636 -14.11 8.53 -17.33
C VAL A 636 -15.44 7.85 -17.00
N VAL A 637 -16.03 8.16 -15.85
CA VAL A 637 -17.30 7.55 -15.43
C VAL A 637 -18.45 7.96 -16.34
N ALA A 638 -18.52 9.24 -16.71
CA ALA A 638 -19.56 9.73 -17.62
C ALA A 638 -19.48 9.01 -18.98
N SER A 639 -18.28 8.89 -19.56
CA SER A 639 -18.08 8.17 -20.83
C SER A 639 -18.51 6.71 -20.73
N LEU A 640 -18.19 6.02 -19.62
CA LEU A 640 -18.58 4.61 -19.43
C LEU A 640 -20.08 4.43 -19.25
N VAL A 641 -20.75 5.38 -18.63
CA VAL A 641 -22.22 5.37 -18.49
C VAL A 641 -22.90 5.56 -19.84
N ASP A 642 -22.43 6.53 -20.63
CA ASP A 642 -22.98 6.84 -21.96
C ASP A 642 -22.78 5.70 -22.96
N GLU A 643 -21.68 4.96 -22.85
CA GLU A 643 -21.34 3.85 -23.76
C GLU A 643 -21.83 2.47 -23.29
N ARG A 644 -22.60 2.40 -22.20
CA ARG A 644 -23.07 1.14 -21.64
C ARG A 644 -23.84 0.29 -22.66
N LYS A 645 -23.44 -0.99 -22.84
CA LYS A 645 -23.96 -1.91 -23.87
C LYS A 645 -24.95 -2.97 -23.38
N VAL A 646 -25.52 -2.82 -22.21
CA VAL A 646 -26.56 -3.75 -21.73
C VAL A 646 -27.93 -3.26 -22.21
N ARG A 647 -28.63 -4.10 -22.94
CA ARG A 647 -30.04 -3.89 -23.30
C ARG A 647 -30.96 -4.48 -22.26
#